data_62a2b8eaabb288acd97f5a33b14b9add
#
_entry.id   62a2b8eaabb288acd97f5a33b14b9add
#
_cell.length_a   1.000
_cell.length_b   1.000
_cell.length_c   1.000
_cell.angle_alpha   90.00
_cell.angle_beta   90.00
_cell.angle_gamma   90.00
#
_symmetry.space_group_name_H-M   'P 1'
#
loop_
_entity.id
_entity.type
_entity.pdbx_description
1 polymer ?
#
loop_
_entity_poly.entity_id
_entity_poly.type
_entity_poly.pdbx_seq_one_letter_code
_entity_poly.pdbx_strand_id
1 'polypeptide(L)'
;MYRLLTIIALTTALAVTAFADVRVPTREFFEHSLVNSVRISPDGKHMGVTYEEGTQVKVAIMEVDSLKVIQAFEFGEYQQVLRLWWGSDERVVMSVGKVTGNLDNLGRPSFWYAANINGKKRQQIYDAQTSFYQMLNPLPDDDRHVLIARYAGGDVPKAHLLDIYDGDVDFIGGVAEDPDLRQIAADNEGVVRIAAAIKMGETMDDRDLRLYIRDTGASEWESLDMPLMRNAPEINFMAFSNDDRSVFFSSDHDMADDGRLGVFEYNFDTKTIDLRYRDATVDVAGLLRAPGGEVVGAFSRQGPAEYSIFDNVADDKPDVLKLMQGILSAFPGEDVSITSASEDGSRNIIFARGDRNPGAFYLLDTNEMKLRFLVERMPDLPKEALVKMEPVEFEARDGLEIHGFLTRPAGWEGEKVPLILNIHGGPFGITDFWGYNSEAQFFAHNGYATLSVNYRGSGNRGQDFQRKGYREWGGKMQDDVTDATLWAIEQGIADPDRICIYGGSYGGYATLSGVVKEPDLYKCGVGYVGVYDLTWFRKGDGSDFSRNRGRSSRENFERFMSSAVGESPESVKPNSPVHHVDRIKAELFIVHGAADVRVPVGHAYRLRDALDEIGKDYEWMIKEKEGHGFMNVDNRVDLYTAMLAFFDKHIGRGTDVVDTLEAASQGQ
;
A
#
# COMPACT_ATOMS: atom_id res chain seq x y z
N MET A 1 24.56 -1.56 -14.12
CA MET A 1 25.64 -2.24 -13.37
C MET A 1 26.82 -1.34 -13.02
N TYR A 2 27.10 -0.22 -13.70
CA TYR A 2 28.24 0.68 -13.41
C TYR A 2 27.93 1.87 -12.45
N ARG A 3 26.65 2.11 -12.06
CA ARG A 3 26.26 3.19 -11.15
C ARG A 3 26.32 2.87 -9.65
N LEU A 4 26.54 1.62 -9.27
CA LEU A 4 26.55 1.19 -7.86
C LEU A 4 27.90 1.38 -7.14
N LEU A 5 28.95 1.86 -7.79
CA LEU A 5 30.32 1.80 -7.28
C LEU A 5 30.99 3.12 -6.96
N THR A 6 30.31 4.27 -7.01
CA THR A 6 31.04 5.55 -6.83
C THR A 6 30.25 6.61 -6.04
N ILE A 7 29.87 6.35 -4.78
CA ILE A 7 29.57 7.45 -3.84
C ILE A 7 29.97 7.00 -2.43
N ILE A 8 31.21 7.21 -2.06
CA ILE A 8 31.65 7.38 -0.66
C ILE A 8 32.69 8.51 -0.67
N ALA A 9 32.32 9.69 -0.17
CA ALA A 9 33.19 10.57 0.62
C ALA A 9 32.50 11.91 0.90
N LEU A 10 32.37 12.18 2.19
CA LEU A 10 32.48 13.46 2.92
C LEU A 10 31.97 14.75 2.28
N THR A 11 31.06 15.45 3.03
CA THR A 11 31.48 16.73 3.65
C THR A 11 30.40 17.30 4.55
N THR A 12 30.71 17.48 5.82
CA THR A 12 30.03 18.40 6.73
C THR A 12 30.40 19.84 6.34
N ALA A 13 29.45 20.64 5.93
CA ALA A 13 29.55 22.09 5.92
C ALA A 13 28.20 22.69 6.29
N LEU A 14 28.15 23.34 7.44
CA LEU A 14 27.05 24.25 7.79
C LEU A 14 26.98 25.36 6.72
N ALA A 15 25.89 25.44 6.04
CA ALA A 15 25.47 26.60 5.29
C ALA A 15 24.00 26.86 5.53
N VAL A 16 23.69 27.90 6.27
CA VAL A 16 22.41 28.60 6.15
C VAL A 16 22.39 29.15 4.74
N THR A 17 21.70 28.51 3.84
CA THR A 17 21.48 29.01 2.49
C THR A 17 20.00 29.18 2.25
N ALA A 18 19.68 30.38 1.72
CA ALA A 18 18.48 30.62 0.97
C ALA A 18 18.09 29.36 0.18
N PHE A 19 16.81 29.00 0.15
CA PHE A 19 16.28 27.97 -0.71
C PHE A 19 16.69 28.32 -2.14
N ALA A 20 17.81 27.78 -2.59
CA ALA A 20 18.18 27.85 -3.99
C ALA A 20 17.13 27.06 -4.75
N ASP A 21 16.67 27.62 -5.84
CA ASP A 21 15.73 27.05 -6.79
C ASP A 21 16.33 25.76 -7.40
N VAL A 22 16.29 24.66 -6.63
CA VAL A 22 16.77 23.36 -7.08
C VAL A 22 15.70 22.80 -7.99
N ARG A 23 15.85 23.05 -9.28
CA ARG A 23 14.92 22.51 -10.27
C ARG A 23 15.13 21.01 -10.42
N VAL A 24 14.16 20.22 -9.96
CA VAL A 24 14.15 18.76 -10.09
C VAL A 24 13.37 18.36 -11.35
N PRO A 25 13.98 17.60 -12.26
CA PRO A 25 13.28 17.09 -13.44
C PRO A 25 12.08 16.20 -13.06
N THR A 26 10.99 16.24 -13.84
CA THR A 26 9.80 15.38 -13.64
C THR A 26 10.19 13.92 -13.44
N ARG A 27 11.18 13.42 -14.19
CA ARG A 27 11.65 12.03 -14.11
C ARG A 27 12.07 11.61 -12.70
N GLU A 28 12.75 12.46 -11.95
CA GLU A 28 13.28 12.12 -10.63
C GLU A 28 12.16 11.83 -9.60
N PHE A 29 10.99 12.45 -9.76
CA PHE A 29 9.82 12.17 -8.92
C PHE A 29 9.13 10.84 -9.29
N PHE A 30 9.24 10.41 -10.55
CA PHE A 30 8.51 9.27 -11.09
C PHE A 30 9.39 8.13 -11.58
N GLU A 31 10.70 8.20 -11.35
CA GLU A 31 11.61 7.08 -11.55
C GLU A 31 11.25 5.95 -10.57
N HIS A 32 11.58 4.74 -10.96
CA HIS A 32 11.45 3.59 -10.07
C HIS A 32 12.39 3.71 -8.87
N SER A 33 11.94 3.15 -7.75
CA SER A 33 12.81 3.01 -6.57
C SER A 33 14.03 2.16 -6.92
N LEU A 34 15.23 2.66 -6.63
CA LEU A 34 16.46 1.90 -6.84
C LEU A 34 16.41 0.57 -6.07
N VAL A 35 15.85 0.59 -4.85
CA VAL A 35 15.70 -0.60 -4.00
C VAL A 35 14.33 -0.61 -3.34
N ASN A 36 13.63 -1.76 -3.44
CA ASN A 36 12.31 -1.93 -2.83
C ASN A 36 12.39 -2.63 -1.47
N SER A 37 13.24 -3.62 -1.32
CA SER A 37 13.44 -4.31 -0.04
C SER A 37 14.86 -4.84 0.12
N VAL A 38 15.28 -4.98 1.38
CA VAL A 38 16.54 -5.62 1.78
C VAL A 38 16.18 -6.68 2.82
N ARG A 39 16.67 -7.92 2.62
CA ARG A 39 16.47 -9.06 3.52
C ARG A 39 17.80 -9.72 3.82
N ILE A 40 18.20 -9.78 5.09
CA ILE A 40 19.43 -10.43 5.53
C ILE A 40 19.24 -11.94 5.62
N SER A 41 20.31 -12.72 5.35
CA SER A 41 20.32 -14.18 5.52
C SER A 41 20.30 -14.58 7.00
N PRO A 42 19.88 -15.81 7.33
CA PRO A 42 19.87 -16.29 8.71
C PRO A 42 21.23 -16.15 9.39
N ASP A 43 22.35 -16.48 8.72
CA ASP A 43 23.72 -16.37 9.23
C ASP A 43 24.27 -14.91 9.22
N GLY A 44 23.50 -13.94 8.74
CA GLY A 44 23.87 -12.52 8.70
C GLY A 44 24.97 -12.16 7.68
N LYS A 45 25.46 -13.08 6.84
CA LYS A 45 26.59 -12.83 5.92
C LYS A 45 26.15 -12.30 4.56
N HIS A 46 24.93 -12.61 4.14
CA HIS A 46 24.38 -12.23 2.83
C HIS A 46 23.13 -11.37 2.99
N MET A 47 22.79 -10.63 1.96
CA MET A 47 21.51 -9.94 1.84
C MET A 47 20.94 -10.11 0.45
N GLY A 48 19.62 -10.32 0.37
CA GLY A 48 18.84 -10.26 -0.84
C GLY A 48 18.20 -8.89 -0.99
N VAL A 49 18.46 -8.23 -2.11
CA VAL A 49 17.99 -6.89 -2.42
C VAL A 49 17.08 -6.95 -3.62
N THR A 50 15.82 -6.52 -3.49
CA THR A 50 14.93 -6.35 -4.63
C THR A 50 15.07 -4.94 -5.18
N TYR A 51 15.25 -4.82 -6.49
CA TYR A 51 15.46 -3.55 -7.17
C TYR A 51 14.69 -3.50 -8.49
N GLU A 52 14.32 -2.30 -8.93
CA GLU A 52 13.60 -2.10 -10.17
C GLU A 52 14.56 -1.75 -11.32
N GLU A 53 14.29 -2.35 -12.49
CA GLU A 53 14.96 -2.00 -13.75
C GLU A 53 13.98 -2.14 -14.91
N GLY A 54 13.62 -1.01 -15.52
CA GLY A 54 12.57 -0.96 -16.56
C GLY A 54 11.21 -1.34 -15.99
N THR A 55 10.57 -2.39 -16.52
CA THR A 55 9.27 -2.90 -16.05
C THR A 55 9.40 -4.14 -15.17
N GLN A 56 10.57 -4.40 -14.61
CA GLN A 56 10.87 -5.60 -13.83
C GLN A 56 11.32 -5.25 -12.43
N VAL A 57 10.94 -6.07 -11.45
CA VAL A 57 11.58 -6.11 -10.13
C VAL A 57 12.47 -7.35 -10.09
N LYS A 58 13.76 -7.12 -9.94
CA LYS A 58 14.83 -8.13 -9.92
C LYS A 58 15.33 -8.36 -8.49
N VAL A 59 16.17 -9.39 -8.31
CA VAL A 59 16.84 -9.66 -7.03
C VAL A 59 18.34 -9.68 -7.24
N ALA A 60 19.08 -8.96 -6.39
CA ALA A 60 20.53 -9.12 -6.24
C ALA A 60 20.84 -9.78 -4.90
N ILE A 61 21.70 -10.79 -4.91
CA ILE A 61 22.32 -11.36 -3.69
C ILE A 61 23.68 -10.71 -3.51
N MET A 62 23.92 -10.19 -2.30
CA MET A 62 25.13 -9.44 -1.96
C MET A 62 25.75 -9.94 -0.66
N GLU A 63 27.07 -9.82 -0.53
CA GLU A 63 27.77 -9.95 0.75
C GLU A 63 27.48 -8.71 1.62
N VAL A 64 27.14 -8.92 2.89
CA VAL A 64 26.78 -7.82 3.80
C VAL A 64 27.94 -6.87 4.08
N ASP A 65 29.14 -7.40 4.32
CA ASP A 65 30.27 -6.59 4.75
C ASP A 65 30.89 -5.81 3.60
N SER A 66 31.07 -6.45 2.45
CA SER A 66 31.74 -5.86 1.26
C SER A 66 30.78 -5.14 0.31
N LEU A 67 29.47 -5.35 0.44
CA LEU A 67 28.41 -4.93 -0.49
C LEU A 67 28.63 -5.44 -1.93
N LYS A 68 29.41 -6.51 -2.09
CA LYS A 68 29.70 -7.10 -3.40
C LYS A 68 28.52 -7.96 -3.86
N VAL A 69 28.05 -7.69 -5.08
CA VAL A 69 27.02 -8.54 -5.74
C VAL A 69 27.63 -9.90 -6.09
N ILE A 70 27.00 -10.97 -5.60
CA ILE A 70 27.33 -12.36 -5.89
C ILE A 70 26.58 -12.82 -7.13
N GLN A 71 25.27 -12.55 -7.18
CA GLN A 71 24.35 -13.00 -8.22
C GLN A 71 23.19 -12.02 -8.38
N ALA A 72 22.64 -11.94 -9.60
CA ALA A 72 21.38 -11.28 -9.86
C ALA A 72 20.40 -12.26 -10.53
N PHE A 73 19.11 -12.13 -10.19
CA PHE A 73 18.02 -12.91 -10.79
C PHE A 73 17.03 -11.98 -11.49
N GLU A 74 16.65 -12.37 -12.70
CA GLU A 74 15.64 -11.68 -13.50
C GLU A 74 14.66 -12.70 -14.10
N PHE A 75 13.42 -12.24 -14.41
CA PHE A 75 12.30 -13.13 -14.74
C PHE A 75 11.58 -12.77 -16.05
N GLY A 76 11.79 -11.61 -16.64
CA GLY A 76 11.18 -11.17 -17.89
C GLY A 76 10.32 -9.91 -17.75
N GLU A 77 9.85 -9.40 -18.88
CA GLU A 77 9.04 -8.16 -18.91
C GLU A 77 7.77 -8.29 -18.08
N TYR A 78 7.45 -7.25 -17.31
CA TYR A 78 6.30 -7.17 -16.41
C TYR A 78 6.28 -8.26 -15.32
N GLN A 79 7.36 -9.04 -15.18
CA GLN A 79 7.53 -9.99 -14.07
C GLN A 79 8.21 -9.29 -12.91
N GLN A 80 7.54 -9.33 -11.76
CA GLN A 80 8.04 -8.66 -10.56
C GLN A 80 8.25 -9.68 -9.45
N VAL A 81 9.39 -9.58 -8.76
CA VAL A 81 9.59 -10.29 -7.50
C VAL A 81 8.78 -9.58 -6.43
N LEU A 82 7.69 -10.21 -6.02
CA LEU A 82 6.75 -9.67 -5.04
C LEU A 82 7.25 -9.85 -3.61
N ARG A 83 7.93 -10.99 -3.36
CA ARG A 83 8.50 -11.34 -2.05
C ARG A 83 9.76 -12.17 -2.21
N LEU A 84 10.67 -11.98 -1.27
CA LEU A 84 11.90 -12.74 -1.13
C LEU A 84 11.98 -13.32 0.29
N TRP A 85 12.26 -14.61 0.40
CA TRP A 85 12.53 -15.32 1.64
C TRP A 85 13.86 -16.05 1.55
N TRP A 86 14.52 -16.20 2.68
CA TRP A 86 15.64 -17.11 2.84
C TRP A 86 15.08 -18.49 3.25
N GLY A 87 15.37 -19.52 2.48
CA GLY A 87 15.07 -20.92 2.82
C GLY A 87 16.25 -21.61 3.50
N SER A 88 17.43 -21.01 3.46
CA SER A 88 18.64 -21.36 4.22
C SER A 88 19.69 -20.25 4.02
N ASP A 89 20.87 -20.37 4.64
CA ASP A 89 21.98 -19.43 4.45
C ASP A 89 22.44 -19.31 2.99
N GLU A 90 22.24 -20.37 2.21
CA GLU A 90 22.73 -20.47 0.83
C GLU A 90 21.60 -20.53 -0.22
N ARG A 91 20.31 -20.43 0.19
CA ARG A 91 19.20 -20.60 -0.72
C ARG A 91 18.07 -19.60 -0.50
N VAL A 92 17.59 -19.02 -1.59
CA VAL A 92 16.47 -18.06 -1.58
C VAL A 92 15.24 -18.61 -2.29
N VAL A 93 14.06 -18.20 -1.81
CA VAL A 93 12.76 -18.42 -2.43
C VAL A 93 12.19 -17.09 -2.86
N MET A 94 11.79 -16.97 -4.13
CA MET A 94 11.30 -15.75 -4.75
C MET A 94 9.90 -15.98 -5.29
N SER A 95 8.93 -15.22 -4.80
CA SER A 95 7.59 -15.21 -5.38
C SER A 95 7.53 -14.18 -6.50
N VAL A 96 7.05 -14.59 -7.66
CA VAL A 96 7.03 -13.79 -8.88
C VAL A 96 5.62 -13.67 -9.40
N GLY A 97 5.19 -12.46 -9.72
CA GLY A 97 3.89 -12.16 -10.30
C GLY A 97 4.00 -11.26 -11.52
N LYS A 98 2.98 -11.30 -12.37
CA LYS A 98 2.86 -10.35 -13.48
C LYS A 98 2.12 -9.11 -12.98
N VAL A 99 2.73 -7.94 -13.15
CA VAL A 99 2.16 -6.63 -12.81
C VAL A 99 2.22 -5.75 -14.05
N THR A 100 1.10 -5.25 -14.50
CA THR A 100 0.99 -4.44 -15.73
C THR A 100 0.57 -2.99 -15.47
N GLY A 101 0.21 -2.66 -14.23
CA GLY A 101 -0.16 -1.32 -13.82
C GLY A 101 0.34 -1.01 -12.41
N ASN A 102 0.78 0.20 -12.16
CA ASN A 102 1.33 0.59 -10.85
C ASN A 102 0.26 0.78 -9.76
N LEU A 103 -1.02 0.88 -10.15
CA LEU A 103 -2.18 0.88 -9.25
C LEU A 103 -2.78 -0.52 -9.08
N ASP A 104 -2.23 -1.53 -9.76
CA ASP A 104 -2.63 -2.91 -9.52
C ASP A 104 -2.25 -3.32 -8.10
N ASN A 105 -3.15 -3.98 -7.39
CA ASN A 105 -2.74 -4.72 -6.21
C ASN A 105 -1.69 -5.74 -6.67
N LEU A 106 -0.56 -5.79 -5.94
CA LEU A 106 0.45 -6.83 -6.12
C LEU A 106 -0.20 -8.18 -5.85
N GLY A 107 -0.89 -8.70 -6.84
CA GLY A 107 -1.84 -9.80 -6.74
C GLY A 107 -1.19 -11.09 -6.24
N ARG A 108 -1.91 -12.18 -6.40
CA ARG A 108 -1.38 -13.53 -6.10
C ARG A 108 -0.17 -13.80 -6.98
N PRO A 109 0.94 -14.31 -6.42
CA PRO A 109 2.10 -14.70 -7.22
C PRO A 109 1.68 -15.74 -8.28
N SER A 110 2.24 -15.60 -9.48
CA SER A 110 2.03 -16.57 -10.55
C SER A 110 2.95 -17.78 -10.38
N PHE A 111 4.18 -17.54 -9.88
CA PHE A 111 5.23 -18.55 -9.74
C PHE A 111 6.02 -18.33 -8.46
N TRP A 112 6.59 -19.43 -7.94
CA TRP A 112 7.70 -19.34 -7.00
C TRP A 112 8.92 -20.02 -7.61
N TYR A 113 10.06 -19.39 -7.43
CA TYR A 113 11.38 -19.91 -7.81
C TYR A 113 12.26 -20.04 -6.58
N ALA A 114 13.05 -21.10 -6.51
CA ALA A 114 14.12 -21.21 -5.53
C ALA A 114 15.47 -21.34 -6.26
N ALA A 115 16.51 -20.79 -5.67
CA ALA A 115 17.87 -20.85 -6.22
C ALA A 115 18.92 -20.69 -5.13
N ASN A 116 20.10 -21.28 -5.34
CA ASN A 116 21.23 -21.01 -4.49
C ASN A 116 21.75 -19.57 -4.71
N ILE A 117 22.37 -18.97 -3.72
CA ILE A 117 22.92 -17.60 -3.77
C ILE A 117 23.91 -17.38 -4.92
N ASN A 118 24.54 -18.44 -5.43
CA ASN A 118 25.45 -18.39 -6.60
C ASN A 118 24.74 -18.66 -7.94
N GLY A 119 23.40 -18.65 -7.96
CA GLY A 119 22.57 -18.86 -9.15
C GLY A 119 22.38 -20.31 -9.57
N LYS A 120 23.08 -21.28 -8.94
CA LYS A 120 22.92 -22.70 -9.27
C LYS A 120 21.61 -23.25 -8.71
N LYS A 121 21.19 -24.41 -9.24
CA LYS A 121 19.97 -25.13 -8.82
C LYS A 121 18.71 -24.23 -8.82
N ARG A 122 18.62 -23.29 -9.77
CA ARG A 122 17.41 -22.49 -9.98
C ARG A 122 16.29 -23.41 -10.46
N GLN A 123 15.20 -23.44 -9.71
CA GLN A 123 14.04 -24.28 -9.97
C GLN A 123 12.76 -23.49 -9.78
N GLN A 124 11.77 -23.70 -10.65
CA GLN A 124 10.40 -23.28 -10.41
C GLN A 124 9.75 -24.32 -9.50
N ILE A 125 9.37 -23.91 -8.30
CA ILE A 125 8.82 -24.79 -7.26
C ILE A 125 7.32 -24.63 -7.06
N TYR A 126 6.69 -23.67 -7.76
CA TYR A 126 5.25 -23.44 -7.72
C TYR A 126 4.76 -22.74 -8.99
N ASP A 127 3.55 -23.13 -9.43
CA ASP A 127 2.76 -22.50 -10.49
C ASP A 127 1.31 -22.34 -10.02
N ALA A 128 0.76 -21.13 -10.12
CA ALA A 128 -0.56 -20.77 -9.63
C ALA A 128 -1.75 -21.32 -10.44
N GLN A 129 -1.52 -22.14 -11.47
CA GLN A 129 -2.60 -22.61 -12.35
C GLN A 129 -3.65 -23.47 -11.64
N THR A 130 -3.27 -24.24 -10.62
CA THR A 130 -4.12 -25.24 -9.97
C THR A 130 -4.39 -25.00 -8.49
N SER A 131 -3.57 -24.20 -7.82
CA SER A 131 -3.65 -23.95 -6.40
C SER A 131 -3.00 -22.61 -6.04
N PHE A 132 -3.28 -22.08 -4.85
CA PHE A 132 -2.61 -20.91 -4.30
C PHE A 132 -1.76 -21.34 -3.10
N TYR A 133 -0.53 -20.84 -3.02
CA TYR A 133 0.40 -21.07 -1.90
C TYR A 133 0.61 -19.79 -1.12
N GLN A 134 0.57 -19.92 0.20
CA GLN A 134 0.96 -18.87 1.15
C GLN A 134 2.10 -19.40 2.01
N MET A 135 3.19 -18.66 2.10
CA MET A 135 4.28 -18.96 3.05
C MET A 135 3.75 -18.82 4.48
N LEU A 136 3.87 -19.85 5.27
CA LEU A 136 3.57 -19.84 6.71
C LEU A 136 4.85 -19.66 7.53
N ASN A 137 5.88 -20.45 7.23
CA ASN A 137 7.18 -20.37 7.90
C ASN A 137 8.28 -20.79 6.92
N PRO A 138 9.39 -20.04 6.80
CA PRO A 138 10.53 -20.43 5.96
C PRO A 138 11.35 -21.60 6.52
N LEU A 139 11.10 -22.06 7.77
CA LEU A 139 11.79 -23.16 8.45
C LEU A 139 13.32 -23.00 8.41
N PRO A 140 13.91 -22.01 9.10
CA PRO A 140 15.33 -21.69 8.98
C PRO A 140 16.27 -22.87 9.34
N ASP A 141 15.83 -23.79 10.19
CA ASP A 141 16.55 -25.01 10.59
C ASP A 141 16.41 -26.18 9.60
N ASP A 142 15.58 -26.02 8.55
CA ASP A 142 15.40 -27.03 7.49
C ASP A 142 15.90 -26.49 6.14
N ASP A 143 17.10 -26.89 5.75
CA ASP A 143 17.72 -26.45 4.49
C ASP A 143 16.97 -26.91 3.22
N ARG A 144 15.96 -27.73 3.37
CA ARG A 144 15.28 -28.37 2.23
C ARG A 144 13.83 -27.96 2.06
N HIS A 145 13.12 -27.64 3.12
CA HIS A 145 11.69 -27.37 3.04
C HIS A 145 11.32 -25.99 3.56
N VAL A 146 10.16 -25.51 3.11
CA VAL A 146 9.44 -24.39 3.70
C VAL A 146 8.02 -24.82 4.00
N LEU A 147 7.42 -24.27 5.04
CA LEU A 147 6.03 -24.54 5.40
C LEU A 147 5.08 -23.61 4.64
N ILE A 148 4.09 -24.18 3.99
CA ILE A 148 3.09 -23.45 3.22
C ILE A 148 1.66 -23.80 3.61
N ALA A 149 0.74 -22.84 3.48
CA ALA A 149 -0.67 -23.13 3.31
C ALA A 149 -0.98 -23.28 1.81
N ARG A 150 -1.59 -24.41 1.44
CA ARG A 150 -2.04 -24.68 0.08
C ARG A 150 -3.56 -24.59 0.01
N TYR A 151 -4.06 -23.77 -0.92
CA TYR A 151 -5.48 -23.62 -1.25
C TYR A 151 -5.75 -24.24 -2.62
N ALA A 152 -6.36 -25.40 -2.68
CA ALA A 152 -6.68 -26.11 -3.93
C ALA A 152 -8.14 -25.83 -4.31
N GLY A 153 -8.38 -25.33 -5.54
CA GLY A 153 -9.75 -25.14 -6.05
C GLY A 153 -10.62 -24.10 -5.32
N GLY A 154 -10.02 -23.22 -4.51
CA GLY A 154 -10.73 -22.25 -3.68
C GLY A 154 -11.16 -22.81 -2.32
N ASP A 155 -10.59 -23.94 -1.93
CA ASP A 155 -10.93 -24.69 -0.74
C ASP A 155 -10.21 -24.20 0.53
N VAL A 156 -10.48 -24.94 1.61
CA VAL A 156 -9.89 -24.82 2.93
C VAL A 156 -8.36 -24.92 2.85
N PRO A 157 -7.58 -24.00 3.49
CA PRO A 157 -6.14 -24.08 3.52
C PRO A 157 -5.66 -25.36 4.22
N LYS A 158 -4.66 -26.02 3.66
CA LYS A 158 -4.00 -27.18 4.23
C LYS A 158 -2.50 -26.94 4.36
N ALA A 159 -1.94 -27.36 5.48
CA ALA A 159 -0.50 -27.23 5.73
C ALA A 159 0.30 -28.30 4.98
N HIS A 160 1.37 -27.86 4.32
CA HIS A 160 2.28 -28.74 3.56
C HIS A 160 3.73 -28.28 3.74
N LEU A 161 4.65 -29.23 3.67
CA LEU A 161 6.05 -28.94 3.39
C LEU A 161 6.25 -28.85 1.88
N LEU A 162 6.92 -27.82 1.43
CA LEU A 162 7.33 -27.61 0.05
C LEU A 162 8.84 -27.76 -0.04
N ASP A 163 9.32 -28.76 -0.77
CA ASP A 163 10.73 -28.92 -1.08
C ASP A 163 11.21 -27.81 -2.00
N ILE A 164 12.19 -27.04 -1.54
CA ILE A 164 12.71 -25.88 -2.29
C ILE A 164 13.74 -26.25 -3.36
N TYR A 165 14.06 -27.55 -3.56
CA TYR A 165 14.98 -28.04 -4.59
C TYR A 165 14.28 -28.67 -5.80
N ASP A 166 13.15 -29.37 -5.60
CA ASP A 166 12.42 -30.06 -6.66
C ASP A 166 10.95 -29.64 -6.79
N GLY A 167 10.39 -28.98 -5.77
CA GLY A 167 8.99 -28.50 -5.75
C GLY A 167 7.98 -29.55 -5.29
N ASP A 168 8.45 -30.68 -4.77
CA ASP A 168 7.55 -31.69 -4.18
C ASP A 168 6.84 -31.13 -2.95
N VAL A 169 5.59 -31.56 -2.76
CA VAL A 169 4.69 -31.04 -1.73
C VAL A 169 4.15 -32.15 -0.88
N ASP A 170 4.61 -32.20 0.37
CA ASP A 170 4.18 -33.20 1.34
C ASP A 170 3.10 -32.65 2.27
N PHE A 171 1.95 -33.33 2.32
CA PHE A 171 0.87 -32.99 3.23
C PHE A 171 1.25 -33.38 4.66
N ILE A 172 1.25 -32.42 5.58
CA ILE A 172 1.57 -32.66 7.00
C ILE A 172 0.36 -32.76 7.92
N GLY A 173 -0.85 -32.56 7.37
CA GLY A 173 -2.11 -32.72 8.12
C GLY A 173 -2.42 -31.61 9.10
N GLY A 174 -3.35 -31.86 9.98
CA GLY A 174 -3.50 -31.16 11.24
C GLY A 174 -4.08 -29.75 11.22
N VAL A 175 -5.05 -29.46 10.34
CA VAL A 175 -5.84 -28.22 10.43
C VAL A 175 -7.23 -28.55 10.99
N ALA A 176 -7.86 -27.60 11.72
CA ALA A 176 -9.22 -27.75 12.22
C ALA A 176 -10.18 -28.19 11.10
N GLU A 177 -11.04 -29.13 11.38
CA GLU A 177 -12.05 -29.63 10.44
C GLU A 177 -13.26 -28.67 10.37
N ASP A 178 -13.08 -27.56 9.66
CA ASP A 178 -14.12 -26.58 9.42
C ASP A 178 -14.18 -26.21 7.93
N PRO A 179 -15.34 -26.35 7.25
CA PRO A 179 -15.47 -26.08 5.81
C PRO A 179 -15.33 -24.58 5.48
N ASP A 180 -15.50 -23.70 6.47
CA ASP A 180 -15.38 -22.27 6.30
C ASP A 180 -13.99 -21.74 6.68
N LEU A 181 -13.01 -22.62 6.94
CA LEU A 181 -11.63 -22.24 7.27
C LEU A 181 -11.04 -21.37 6.15
N ARG A 182 -10.44 -20.23 6.53
CA ARG A 182 -9.87 -19.25 5.60
C ARG A 182 -8.42 -18.90 5.89
N GLN A 183 -8.01 -18.96 7.15
CA GLN A 183 -6.67 -18.60 7.57
C GLN A 183 -6.10 -19.64 8.51
N ILE A 184 -4.82 -19.88 8.39
CA ILE A 184 -4.01 -20.66 9.34
C ILE A 184 -2.69 -19.94 9.58
N ALA A 185 -2.14 -20.06 10.79
CA ALA A 185 -0.82 -19.53 11.10
C ALA A 185 0.00 -20.56 11.88
N ALA A 186 1.31 -20.55 11.62
CA ALA A 186 2.28 -21.38 12.28
C ALA A 186 3.14 -20.52 13.23
N ASP A 187 3.63 -21.16 14.29
CA ASP A 187 4.61 -20.60 15.21
C ASP A 187 6.03 -20.56 14.59
N ASN A 188 7.02 -20.14 15.37
CA ASN A 188 8.40 -20.01 14.89
C ASN A 188 9.06 -21.35 14.59
N GLU A 189 8.60 -22.44 15.22
CA GLU A 189 9.06 -23.81 14.96
C GLU A 189 8.36 -24.46 13.74
N GLY A 190 7.41 -23.75 13.10
CA GLY A 190 6.68 -24.27 11.95
C GLY A 190 5.49 -25.17 12.31
N VAL A 191 4.99 -25.11 13.53
CA VAL A 191 3.79 -25.84 13.93
C VAL A 191 2.56 -24.95 13.72
N VAL A 192 1.58 -25.41 12.93
CA VAL A 192 0.31 -24.67 12.77
C VAL A 192 -0.48 -24.74 14.07
N ARG A 193 -0.68 -23.61 14.75
CA ARG A 193 -1.30 -23.54 16.08
C ARG A 193 -2.57 -22.70 16.16
N ILE A 194 -2.86 -21.91 15.15
CA ILE A 194 -4.07 -21.07 15.12
C ILE A 194 -4.73 -21.12 13.74
N ALA A 195 -6.05 -21.09 13.74
CA ALA A 195 -6.86 -21.09 12.53
C ALA A 195 -8.10 -20.23 12.70
N ALA A 196 -8.56 -19.62 11.60
CA ALA A 196 -9.79 -18.85 11.55
C ALA A 196 -10.71 -19.34 10.43
N ALA A 197 -11.96 -19.66 10.78
CA ALA A 197 -13.04 -19.97 9.87
C ALA A 197 -13.97 -18.77 9.76
N ILE A 198 -14.30 -18.36 8.53
CA ILE A 198 -15.17 -17.22 8.24
C ILE A 198 -16.28 -17.68 7.31
N LYS A 199 -17.47 -17.82 7.86
CA LYS A 199 -18.67 -18.09 7.07
C LYS A 199 -19.30 -16.77 6.66
N MET A 200 -19.38 -16.53 5.36
CA MET A 200 -20.03 -15.35 4.80
C MET A 200 -21.54 -15.55 4.74
N GLY A 201 -22.29 -14.55 5.24
CA GLY A 201 -23.74 -14.49 5.11
C GLY A 201 -24.21 -13.88 3.77
N GLU A 202 -25.41 -13.31 3.77
CA GLU A 202 -26.03 -12.74 2.57
C GLU A 202 -25.40 -11.39 2.17
N THR A 203 -24.93 -10.61 3.13
CA THR A 203 -24.30 -9.31 2.93
C THR A 203 -22.82 -9.35 3.28
N MET A 204 -22.07 -8.29 2.97
CA MET A 204 -20.68 -8.14 3.42
C MET A 204 -20.57 -7.95 4.93
N ASP A 205 -21.64 -7.50 5.57
CA ASP A 205 -21.70 -7.21 7.02
C ASP A 205 -22.24 -8.38 7.85
N ASP A 206 -22.46 -9.52 7.19
CA ASP A 206 -22.92 -10.75 7.84
C ASP A 206 -21.83 -11.81 7.73
N ARG A 207 -21.06 -11.97 8.81
CA ARG A 207 -19.95 -12.94 8.90
C ARG A 207 -20.00 -13.63 10.25
N ASP A 208 -19.86 -14.95 10.24
CA ASP A 208 -19.66 -15.76 11.43
C ASP A 208 -18.17 -16.16 11.49
N LEU A 209 -17.46 -15.65 12.52
CA LEU A 209 -16.04 -15.90 12.76
C LEU A 209 -15.89 -16.95 13.86
N ARG A 210 -15.13 -18.00 13.57
CA ARG A 210 -14.75 -19.04 14.54
C ARG A 210 -13.24 -19.19 14.57
N LEU A 211 -12.67 -19.17 15.75
CA LEU A 211 -11.24 -19.32 15.97
C LEU A 211 -10.94 -20.68 16.59
N TYR A 212 -9.84 -21.26 16.15
CA TYR A 212 -9.33 -22.53 16.65
C TYR A 212 -7.89 -22.36 17.05
N ILE A 213 -7.53 -22.97 18.15
CA ILE A 213 -6.16 -22.99 18.71
C ILE A 213 -5.76 -24.41 19.09
N ARG A 214 -4.47 -24.64 19.18
CA ARG A 214 -3.90 -25.83 19.83
C ARG A 214 -2.54 -25.49 20.47
N ASP A 215 -2.24 -26.15 21.59
CA ASP A 215 -1.01 -25.87 22.35
C ASP A 215 0.24 -26.37 21.63
N THR A 216 0.16 -27.55 21.02
CA THR A 216 1.27 -28.16 20.26
C THR A 216 0.76 -28.86 19.01
N GLY A 217 1.66 -29.29 18.12
CA GLY A 217 1.29 -30.05 16.93
C GLY A 217 0.58 -31.40 17.22
N ALA A 218 0.74 -31.94 18.40
CA ALA A 218 0.10 -33.21 18.84
C ALA A 218 -1.24 -32.97 19.57
N SER A 219 -1.55 -31.73 19.98
CA SER A 219 -2.79 -31.41 20.68
C SER A 219 -3.99 -31.38 19.72
N GLU A 220 -5.18 -31.71 20.26
CA GLU A 220 -6.44 -31.50 19.56
C GLU A 220 -6.72 -30.00 19.37
N TRP A 221 -7.50 -29.68 18.35
CA TRP A 221 -7.95 -28.33 18.13
C TRP A 221 -9.06 -27.96 19.11
N GLU A 222 -8.89 -26.86 19.83
CA GLU A 222 -9.87 -26.27 20.72
C GLU A 222 -10.50 -25.04 20.06
N SER A 223 -11.79 -24.83 20.23
CA SER A 223 -12.44 -23.58 19.85
C SER A 223 -12.02 -22.48 20.84
N LEU A 224 -11.54 -21.36 20.31
CA LEU A 224 -11.25 -20.17 21.10
C LEU A 224 -12.53 -19.33 21.18
N ASP A 225 -13.13 -19.33 22.36
CA ASP A 225 -14.33 -18.52 22.60
C ASP A 225 -13.93 -17.07 22.83
N MET A 226 -14.25 -16.21 21.83
CA MET A 226 -14.11 -14.77 21.93
C MET A 226 -15.50 -14.14 21.89
N PRO A 227 -15.90 -13.38 22.92
CA PRO A 227 -17.18 -12.67 22.90
C PRO A 227 -17.15 -11.63 21.77
N LEU A 228 -17.88 -11.90 20.69
CA LEU A 228 -17.99 -11.04 19.54
C LEU A 228 -19.08 -9.99 19.78
N MET A 229 -18.71 -8.72 19.79
CA MET A 229 -19.64 -7.60 19.99
C MET A 229 -20.22 -7.07 18.70
N ARG A 230 -19.77 -7.56 17.55
CA ARG A 230 -20.17 -7.12 16.21
C ARG A 230 -20.59 -8.31 15.32
N ASN A 231 -21.49 -8.06 14.38
CA ASN A 231 -21.97 -9.08 13.44
C ASN A 231 -20.94 -9.49 12.37
N ALA A 232 -19.88 -8.71 12.18
CA ALA A 232 -18.83 -8.98 11.18
C ALA A 232 -17.47 -8.57 11.73
N PRO A 233 -16.97 -9.28 12.77
CA PRO A 233 -15.68 -8.95 13.36
C PRO A 233 -14.53 -9.19 12.37
N GLU A 234 -13.48 -8.40 12.51
CA GLU A 234 -12.25 -8.56 11.76
C GLU A 234 -11.17 -9.17 12.64
N ILE A 235 -10.39 -10.08 12.08
CA ILE A 235 -9.22 -10.65 12.71
C ILE A 235 -8.10 -10.87 11.69
N ASN A 236 -6.87 -10.47 12.07
CA ASN A 236 -5.69 -10.70 11.26
C ASN A 236 -4.56 -11.21 12.16
N PHE A 237 -4.05 -12.41 11.90
CA PHE A 237 -2.90 -12.94 12.63
C PHE A 237 -1.65 -12.14 12.25
N MET A 238 -0.89 -11.72 13.25
CA MET A 238 0.26 -10.83 13.07
C MET A 238 1.59 -11.52 13.34
N ALA A 239 1.73 -12.18 14.48
CA ALA A 239 2.97 -12.86 14.87
C ALA A 239 2.77 -13.79 16.07
N PHE A 240 3.67 -14.74 16.23
CA PHE A 240 3.94 -15.38 17.52
C PHE A 240 5.02 -14.59 18.28
N SER A 241 5.06 -14.74 19.61
CA SER A 241 6.20 -14.32 20.43
C SER A 241 7.43 -15.19 20.09
N ASN A 242 8.65 -14.71 20.37
CA ASN A 242 9.85 -15.47 20.04
C ASN A 242 9.97 -16.81 20.79
N ASP A 243 9.28 -16.95 21.92
CA ASP A 243 9.23 -18.18 22.72
C ASP A 243 7.99 -19.04 22.42
N ASP A 244 7.20 -18.68 21.43
CA ASP A 244 5.96 -19.34 20.98
C ASP A 244 4.88 -19.52 22.07
N ARG A 245 4.99 -18.76 23.19
CA ARG A 245 4.02 -18.80 24.29
C ARG A 245 2.81 -17.92 24.05
N SER A 246 2.91 -16.98 23.11
CA SER A 246 1.82 -16.07 22.78
C SER A 246 1.67 -15.90 21.27
N VAL A 247 0.45 -15.57 20.83
CA VAL A 247 0.17 -15.11 19.46
C VAL A 247 -0.50 -13.76 19.51
N PHE A 248 0.00 -12.83 18.66
CA PHE A 248 -0.56 -11.49 18.48
C PHE A 248 -1.44 -11.45 17.25
N PHE A 249 -2.59 -10.80 17.37
CA PHE A 249 -3.52 -10.58 16.26
C PHE A 249 -4.18 -9.21 16.38
N SER A 250 -4.56 -8.60 15.26
CA SER A 250 -5.42 -7.42 15.28
C SER A 250 -6.87 -7.82 15.21
N SER A 251 -7.72 -7.14 15.98
CA SER A 251 -9.17 -7.36 15.97
C SER A 251 -9.93 -6.15 16.49
N ASP A 252 -11.22 -6.09 16.10
CA ASP A 252 -12.23 -5.17 16.64
C ASP A 252 -13.22 -5.85 17.57
N HIS A 253 -12.92 -7.04 18.07
CA HIS A 253 -13.87 -7.94 18.74
C HIS A 253 -14.58 -7.35 19.97
N ASP A 254 -13.94 -6.44 20.69
CA ASP A 254 -14.48 -5.78 21.89
C ASP A 254 -15.03 -4.36 21.62
N MET A 255 -15.05 -3.95 20.32
CA MET A 255 -15.57 -2.63 19.91
C MET A 255 -17.00 -2.75 19.41
N ALA A 256 -17.95 -2.26 20.19
CA ALA A 256 -19.36 -2.21 19.80
C ALA A 256 -19.66 -1.08 18.80
N ASP A 257 -18.93 0.05 18.90
CA ASP A 257 -19.31 1.31 18.28
C ASP A 257 -18.68 1.52 16.90
N ASP A 258 -17.36 1.64 16.78
CA ASP A 258 -16.69 2.08 15.54
C ASP A 258 -15.90 0.98 14.80
N GLY A 259 -15.58 -0.13 15.49
CA GLY A 259 -14.88 -1.27 14.90
C GLY A 259 -13.42 -1.01 14.57
N ARG A 260 -12.74 -0.18 15.36
CA ARG A 260 -11.30 0.03 15.22
C ARG A 260 -10.50 -1.17 15.68
N LEU A 261 -9.47 -1.50 14.89
CA LEU A 261 -8.58 -2.62 15.19
C LEU A 261 -7.62 -2.28 16.32
N GLY A 262 -7.56 -3.14 17.33
CA GLY A 262 -6.51 -3.17 18.34
C GLY A 262 -5.63 -4.39 18.23
N VAL A 263 -4.48 -4.42 18.92
CA VAL A 263 -3.64 -5.59 19.07
C VAL A 263 -4.04 -6.37 20.29
N PHE A 264 -4.33 -7.63 20.10
CA PHE A 264 -4.60 -8.60 21.16
C PHE A 264 -3.47 -9.62 21.23
N GLU A 265 -3.22 -10.11 22.43
CA GLU A 265 -2.33 -11.24 22.71
C GLU A 265 -3.15 -12.38 23.29
N TYR A 266 -3.08 -13.55 22.67
CA TYR A 266 -3.49 -14.80 23.32
C TYR A 266 -2.28 -15.48 23.89
N ASN A 267 -2.28 -15.75 25.19
CA ASN A 267 -1.22 -16.46 25.89
C ASN A 267 -1.63 -17.93 26.08
N PHE A 268 -0.80 -18.87 25.59
CA PHE A 268 -1.09 -20.31 25.61
C PHE A 268 -0.97 -20.91 27.01
N ASP A 269 -0.13 -20.35 27.89
CA ASP A 269 0.05 -20.88 29.26
C ASP A 269 -1.14 -20.52 30.16
N THR A 270 -1.60 -19.27 30.08
CA THR A 270 -2.71 -18.76 30.93
C THR A 270 -4.09 -18.94 30.27
N LYS A 271 -4.11 -19.20 28.96
CA LYS A 271 -5.31 -19.28 28.12
C LYS A 271 -6.16 -18.00 28.18
N THR A 272 -5.51 -16.82 28.27
CA THR A 272 -6.14 -15.51 28.32
C THR A 272 -5.95 -14.75 27.01
N ILE A 273 -6.90 -13.86 26.71
CA ILE A 273 -6.81 -12.88 25.63
C ILE A 273 -6.75 -11.51 26.27
N ASP A 274 -5.72 -10.76 26.00
CA ASP A 274 -5.49 -9.44 26.57
C ASP A 274 -5.32 -8.40 25.47
N LEU A 275 -6.02 -7.25 25.57
CA LEU A 275 -5.79 -6.09 24.71
C LEU A 275 -4.44 -5.47 25.08
N ARG A 276 -3.52 -5.42 24.13
CA ARG A 276 -2.16 -4.88 24.31
C ARG A 276 -2.02 -3.44 23.83
N TYR A 277 -2.76 -3.08 22.77
CA TYR A 277 -2.73 -1.73 22.20
C TYR A 277 -4.01 -1.43 21.42
N ARG A 278 -4.51 -0.23 21.56
CA ARG A 278 -5.50 0.36 20.65
C ARG A 278 -5.32 1.86 20.61
N ASP A 279 -5.32 2.42 19.42
CA ASP A 279 -5.30 3.87 19.22
C ASP A 279 -6.68 4.48 19.50
N ALA A 280 -6.71 5.76 19.90
CA ALA A 280 -7.94 6.46 20.18
C ALA A 280 -8.76 6.84 18.95
N THR A 281 -8.15 6.89 17.75
CA THR A 281 -8.75 7.47 16.54
C THR A 281 -8.57 6.65 15.29
N VAL A 282 -7.53 5.83 15.20
CA VAL A 282 -7.20 5.04 14.00
C VAL A 282 -6.97 3.56 14.31
N ASP A 283 -6.95 2.74 13.27
CA ASP A 283 -6.61 1.33 13.38
C ASP A 283 -5.12 1.15 13.73
N VAL A 284 -4.80 0.06 14.41
CA VAL A 284 -3.40 -0.34 14.56
C VAL A 284 -2.78 -0.59 13.19
N ALA A 285 -1.61 0.02 12.94
CA ALA A 285 -0.89 -0.13 11.67
C ALA A 285 0.07 -1.34 11.64
N GLY A 286 0.53 -1.79 12.82
CA GLY A 286 1.41 -2.96 12.90
C GLY A 286 2.03 -3.17 14.28
N LEU A 287 2.81 -4.24 14.39
CA LEU A 287 3.60 -4.55 15.57
C LEU A 287 4.97 -3.85 15.51
N LEU A 288 5.40 -3.32 16.64
CA LEU A 288 6.78 -2.84 16.83
C LEU A 288 7.65 -4.04 17.22
N ARG A 289 8.70 -4.27 16.44
CA ARG A 289 9.68 -5.33 16.68
C ARG A 289 11.01 -4.76 17.10
N ALA A 290 11.64 -5.39 18.07
CA ALA A 290 13.03 -5.16 18.45
C ALA A 290 13.99 -5.93 17.55
N PRO A 291 15.31 -5.65 17.59
CA PRO A 291 16.33 -6.49 17.00
C PRO A 291 16.17 -7.96 17.41
N GLY A 292 16.38 -8.89 16.45
CA GLY A 292 16.07 -10.30 16.64
C GLY A 292 14.57 -10.65 16.45
N GLY A 293 13.74 -9.72 16.02
CA GLY A 293 12.33 -9.96 15.63
C GLY A 293 11.32 -9.98 16.78
N GLU A 294 11.77 -9.78 18.02
CA GLU A 294 10.91 -9.79 19.20
C GLU A 294 9.81 -8.73 19.13
N VAL A 295 8.56 -9.11 19.40
CA VAL A 295 7.44 -8.20 19.48
C VAL A 295 7.49 -7.45 20.81
N VAL A 296 7.64 -6.12 20.76
CA VAL A 296 7.82 -5.25 21.94
C VAL A 296 6.76 -4.17 22.05
N GLY A 297 5.90 -4.03 21.05
CA GLY A 297 4.89 -2.98 21.04
C GLY A 297 4.07 -2.99 19.77
N ALA A 298 3.36 -1.90 19.54
CA ALA A 298 2.58 -1.66 18.34
C ALA A 298 2.68 -0.19 17.92
N PHE A 299 2.16 0.15 16.76
CA PHE A 299 2.09 1.52 16.30
C PHE A 299 0.84 1.80 15.48
N SER A 300 0.43 3.05 15.46
CA SER A 300 -0.63 3.61 14.62
C SER A 300 -0.10 4.71 13.71
N ARG A 301 -0.90 5.14 12.71
CA ARG A 301 -0.55 6.17 11.74
C ARG A 301 -1.73 7.08 11.44
N GLN A 302 -1.72 8.24 12.05
CA GLN A 302 -2.57 9.37 11.64
C GLN A 302 -1.74 10.45 10.92
N GLY A 303 -0.49 10.61 11.33
CA GLY A 303 0.61 11.35 10.77
C GLY A 303 1.85 10.47 10.72
N PRO A 304 3.02 10.94 11.18
CA PRO A 304 4.16 10.09 11.52
C PRO A 304 3.73 8.96 12.45
N ALA A 305 4.37 7.80 12.35
CA ALA A 305 4.03 6.65 13.18
C ALA A 305 4.14 6.97 14.68
N GLU A 306 3.10 6.64 15.44
CA GLU A 306 3.06 6.74 16.89
C GLU A 306 3.31 5.35 17.48
N TYR A 307 4.47 5.20 18.16
CA TYR A 307 4.92 3.93 18.72
C TYR A 307 4.53 3.79 20.18
N SER A 308 3.95 2.65 20.56
CA SER A 308 3.66 2.26 21.92
C SER A 308 4.39 0.98 22.27
N ILE A 309 5.21 1.01 23.32
CA ILE A 309 5.89 -0.18 23.85
C ILE A 309 4.98 -0.80 24.91
N PHE A 310 4.84 -2.13 24.90
CA PHE A 310 4.00 -2.85 25.84
C PHE A 310 4.57 -2.75 27.27
N ASP A 311 3.71 -2.60 28.28
CA ASP A 311 4.11 -2.38 29.68
C ASP A 311 5.04 -3.47 30.21
N ASN A 312 4.76 -4.74 29.91
CA ASN A 312 5.61 -5.86 30.34
C ASN A 312 7.04 -5.78 29.79
N VAL A 313 7.24 -5.20 28.60
CA VAL A 313 8.57 -5.03 28.02
C VAL A 313 9.38 -3.98 28.79
N ALA A 314 8.71 -2.91 29.22
CA ALA A 314 9.36 -1.86 30.01
C ALA A 314 9.86 -2.39 31.37
N ASP A 315 9.07 -3.27 31.99
CA ASP A 315 9.36 -3.83 33.31
C ASP A 315 10.36 -5.01 33.24
N ASP A 316 10.18 -5.92 32.27
CA ASP A 316 10.91 -7.18 32.19
C ASP A 316 12.21 -7.09 31.37
N LYS A 317 12.27 -6.15 30.39
CA LYS A 317 13.33 -6.06 29.38
C LYS A 317 13.85 -4.61 29.19
N PRO A 318 14.37 -3.96 30.23
CA PRO A 318 14.78 -2.54 30.16
C PRO A 318 15.89 -2.27 29.13
N ASP A 319 16.76 -3.24 28.83
CA ASP A 319 17.81 -3.08 27.82
C ASP A 319 17.23 -3.05 26.40
N VAL A 320 16.20 -3.86 26.13
CA VAL A 320 15.47 -3.84 24.86
C VAL A 320 14.74 -2.51 24.67
N LEU A 321 14.09 -2.02 25.73
CA LEU A 321 13.45 -0.69 25.73
C LEU A 321 14.45 0.42 25.38
N LYS A 322 15.63 0.42 26.04
CA LYS A 322 16.67 1.41 25.79
C LYS A 322 17.22 1.32 24.36
N LEU A 323 17.38 0.12 23.82
CA LEU A 323 17.81 -0.09 22.45
C LEU A 323 16.78 0.45 21.45
N MET A 324 15.50 0.16 21.65
CA MET A 324 14.43 0.66 20.80
C MET A 324 14.31 2.19 20.83
N GLN A 325 14.41 2.80 22.03
CA GLN A 325 14.44 4.25 22.17
C GLN A 325 15.63 4.86 21.43
N GLY A 326 16.80 4.20 21.48
CA GLY A 326 18.00 4.60 20.73
C GLY A 326 17.76 4.55 19.22
N ILE A 327 17.16 3.48 18.71
CA ILE A 327 16.85 3.31 17.28
C ILE A 327 15.86 4.38 16.82
N LEU A 328 14.74 4.58 17.51
CA LEU A 328 13.73 5.57 17.14
C LEU A 328 14.30 7.00 17.22
N SER A 329 15.15 7.29 18.19
CA SER A 329 15.80 8.60 18.35
C SER A 329 16.85 8.90 17.26
N ALA A 330 17.37 7.88 16.57
CA ALA A 330 18.31 8.07 15.46
C ALA A 330 17.64 8.62 14.19
N PHE A 331 16.31 8.55 14.10
CA PHE A 331 15.52 8.96 12.93
C PHE A 331 14.36 9.88 13.33
N PRO A 332 14.63 11.09 13.80
CA PRO A 332 13.59 11.98 14.32
C PRO A 332 12.60 12.39 13.23
N GLY A 333 11.32 12.15 13.48
CA GLY A 333 10.24 12.50 12.56
C GLY A 333 10.10 11.55 11.36
N GLU A 334 10.72 10.38 11.40
CA GLU A 334 10.58 9.35 10.37
C GLU A 334 9.89 8.08 10.93
N ASP A 335 9.20 7.36 10.08
CA ASP A 335 8.73 6.02 10.35
C ASP A 335 9.89 5.04 10.28
N VAL A 336 10.07 4.25 11.34
CA VAL A 336 11.18 3.29 11.46
C VAL A 336 10.65 1.88 11.63
N SER A 337 11.21 0.93 10.88
CA SER A 337 10.89 -0.48 11.02
C SER A 337 12.12 -1.37 10.87
N ILE A 338 12.17 -2.45 11.64
CA ILE A 338 13.12 -3.53 11.43
C ILE A 338 12.47 -4.49 10.44
N THR A 339 13.02 -4.58 9.24
CA THR A 339 12.42 -5.33 8.12
C THR A 339 12.96 -6.75 8.00
N SER A 340 14.14 -7.02 8.57
CA SER A 340 14.79 -8.33 8.55
C SER A 340 15.87 -8.40 9.65
N ALA A 341 16.11 -9.58 10.21
CA ALA A 341 17.15 -9.84 11.19
C ALA A 341 17.87 -11.16 10.86
N SER A 342 19.15 -11.28 11.26
CA SER A 342 19.83 -12.56 11.34
C SER A 342 19.23 -13.41 12.46
N GLU A 343 19.40 -14.72 12.41
CA GLU A 343 18.83 -15.67 13.37
C GLU A 343 19.32 -15.39 14.81
N ASP A 344 20.62 -15.05 14.96
CA ASP A 344 21.21 -14.66 16.23
C ASP A 344 20.81 -13.24 16.71
N GLY A 345 20.05 -12.49 15.91
CA GLY A 345 19.62 -11.11 16.20
C GLY A 345 20.75 -10.08 16.17
N SER A 346 21.97 -10.47 15.82
CA SER A 346 23.12 -9.56 15.83
C SER A 346 23.10 -8.54 14.69
N ARG A 347 22.54 -8.89 13.54
CA ARG A 347 22.45 -8.04 12.34
C ARG A 347 21.02 -7.80 11.93
N ASN A 348 20.63 -6.54 11.82
CA ASN A 348 19.25 -6.16 11.56
C ASN A 348 19.16 -5.12 10.44
N ILE A 349 18.21 -5.27 9.54
CA ILE A 349 17.93 -4.28 8.50
C ILE A 349 16.86 -3.32 9.01
N ILE A 350 17.25 -2.06 9.14
CA ILE A 350 16.36 -0.96 9.49
C ILE A 350 15.96 -0.24 8.21
N PHE A 351 14.67 0.05 8.09
CA PHE A 351 14.10 0.92 7.07
C PHE A 351 13.51 2.14 7.72
N ALA A 352 13.97 3.33 7.29
CA ALA A 352 13.48 4.62 7.75
C ALA A 352 12.91 5.40 6.57
N ARG A 353 11.74 6.04 6.74
CA ARG A 353 11.06 6.84 5.72
C ARG A 353 10.27 7.99 6.36
N GLY A 354 9.97 9.02 5.58
CA GLY A 354 9.14 10.14 6.04
C GLY A 354 8.54 10.90 4.87
N ASP A 355 7.91 12.02 5.12
CA ASP A 355 7.30 12.86 4.10
C ASP A 355 8.33 13.45 3.12
N ARG A 356 9.57 13.70 3.60
CA ARG A 356 10.71 14.19 2.84
C ARG A 356 11.83 13.17 2.69
N ASN A 357 11.53 11.91 2.95
CA ASN A 357 12.43 10.79 2.79
C ASN A 357 11.68 9.62 2.12
N PRO A 358 11.89 9.36 0.81
CA PRO A 358 11.27 8.22 0.12
C PRO A 358 11.58 6.87 0.75
N GLY A 359 12.62 6.80 1.57
CA GLY A 359 13.05 5.63 2.32
C GLY A 359 14.54 5.34 2.15
N ALA A 360 15.15 4.88 3.23
CA ALA A 360 16.54 4.45 3.27
C ALA A 360 16.71 3.19 4.11
N PHE A 361 17.63 2.33 3.70
CA PHE A 361 17.97 1.10 4.41
C PHE A 361 19.29 1.25 5.14
N TYR A 362 19.33 0.69 6.34
CA TYR A 362 20.51 0.69 7.21
C TYR A 362 20.73 -0.71 7.77
N LEU A 363 21.97 -1.06 8.05
CA LEU A 363 22.35 -2.23 8.84
C LEU A 363 22.66 -1.80 10.27
N LEU A 364 21.97 -2.35 11.23
CA LEU A 364 22.30 -2.26 12.65
C LEU A 364 23.04 -3.53 13.06
N ASP A 365 24.27 -3.39 13.54
CA ASP A 365 25.02 -4.42 14.26
C ASP A 365 24.84 -4.18 15.77
N THR A 366 24.15 -5.11 16.44
CA THR A 366 23.85 -4.98 17.86
C THR A 366 25.05 -5.36 18.75
N ASN A 367 26.00 -6.13 18.25
CA ASN A 367 27.23 -6.45 18.99
C ASN A 367 28.19 -5.25 19.05
N GLU A 368 28.30 -4.51 17.94
CA GLU A 368 29.13 -3.31 17.86
C GLU A 368 28.33 -2.02 18.22
N MET A 369 27.02 -2.12 18.39
CA MET A 369 26.09 -0.98 18.53
C MET A 369 26.31 0.08 17.44
N LYS A 370 26.41 -0.38 16.20
CA LYS A 370 26.74 0.44 15.06
C LYS A 370 25.65 0.39 14.00
N LEU A 371 25.22 1.58 13.58
CA LEU A 371 24.30 1.78 12.47
C LEU A 371 25.10 2.18 11.22
N ARG A 372 24.95 1.41 10.13
CA ARG A 372 25.58 1.66 8.84
C ARG A 372 24.54 1.91 7.77
N PHE A 373 24.65 3.04 7.09
CA PHE A 373 23.83 3.31 5.89
C PHE A 373 24.13 2.28 4.79
N LEU A 374 23.09 1.80 4.11
CA LEU A 374 23.20 0.86 2.99
C LEU A 374 22.83 1.54 1.67
N VAL A 375 21.59 2.02 1.54
CA VAL A 375 21.07 2.56 0.27
C VAL A 375 19.81 3.39 0.50
N GLU A 376 19.63 4.43 -0.30
CA GLU A 376 18.37 5.17 -0.45
C GLU A 376 17.51 4.58 -1.57
N ARG A 377 16.19 4.70 -1.43
CA ARG A 377 15.25 4.27 -2.48
C ARG A 377 15.30 5.15 -3.72
N MET A 378 15.46 6.46 -3.56
CA MET A 378 15.49 7.46 -4.63
C MET A 378 16.70 8.39 -4.45
N PRO A 379 17.92 7.91 -4.74
CA PRO A 379 19.13 8.66 -4.43
C PRO A 379 19.35 9.90 -5.32
N ASP A 380 18.72 9.95 -6.49
CA ASP A 380 18.81 11.07 -7.43
C ASP A 380 17.81 12.20 -7.11
N LEU A 381 16.87 11.96 -6.17
CA LEU A 381 15.89 12.95 -5.72
C LEU A 381 16.42 13.73 -4.52
N PRO A 382 16.75 15.05 -4.68
CA PRO A 382 17.31 15.82 -3.58
C PRO A 382 16.28 16.07 -2.48
N LYS A 383 16.59 15.66 -1.24
CA LYS A 383 15.69 15.80 -0.08
C LYS A 383 15.35 17.25 0.23
N GLU A 384 16.25 18.16 -0.10
CA GLU A 384 16.12 19.61 0.08
C GLU A 384 15.01 20.22 -0.81
N ALA A 385 14.67 19.55 -1.91
CA ALA A 385 13.58 19.96 -2.78
C ALA A 385 12.21 19.48 -2.30
N LEU A 386 12.15 18.63 -1.26
CA LEU A 386 10.92 18.04 -0.75
C LEU A 386 10.33 18.87 0.39
N VAL A 387 9.00 18.94 0.40
CA VAL A 387 8.23 19.74 1.37
C VAL A 387 7.51 18.85 2.37
N LYS A 388 7.07 19.43 3.48
CA LYS A 388 6.30 18.72 4.51
C LYS A 388 4.91 18.34 4.00
N MET A 389 4.46 17.18 4.44
CA MET A 389 3.07 16.74 4.35
C MET A 389 2.41 16.91 5.73
N GLU A 390 1.35 17.68 5.80
CA GLU A 390 0.65 18.00 7.05
C GLU A 390 -0.64 17.20 7.14
N PRO A 391 -0.87 16.42 8.21
CA PRO A 391 -2.19 15.88 8.51
C PRO A 391 -3.19 17.02 8.73
N VAL A 392 -4.38 16.89 8.17
CA VAL A 392 -5.48 17.85 8.34
C VAL A 392 -6.77 17.12 8.69
N GLU A 393 -7.63 17.82 9.41
CA GLU A 393 -8.97 17.35 9.79
C GLU A 393 -9.99 18.48 9.62
N PHE A 394 -11.20 18.12 9.24
CA PHE A 394 -12.31 19.05 9.09
C PHE A 394 -13.64 18.32 9.26
N GLU A 395 -14.68 19.06 9.55
CA GLU A 395 -16.04 18.55 9.69
C GLU A 395 -16.77 18.61 8.34
N ALA A 396 -17.28 17.48 7.85
CA ALA A 396 -18.16 17.45 6.69
C ALA A 396 -19.52 18.11 7.04
N ARG A 397 -20.30 18.51 6.04
CA ARG A 397 -21.60 19.18 6.17
C ARG A 397 -22.62 18.44 7.03
N ASP A 398 -22.46 17.16 7.24
CA ASP A 398 -23.33 16.33 8.08
C ASP A 398 -22.72 15.99 9.45
N GLY A 399 -21.63 16.68 9.83
CA GLY A 399 -20.99 16.54 11.14
C GLY A 399 -20.02 15.36 11.26
N LEU A 400 -19.70 14.68 10.14
CA LEU A 400 -18.69 13.62 10.17
C LEU A 400 -17.29 14.23 10.07
N GLU A 401 -16.40 13.86 11.00
CA GLU A 401 -14.99 14.23 10.93
C GLU A 401 -14.30 13.52 9.77
N ILE A 402 -13.66 14.27 8.89
CA ILE A 402 -12.91 13.81 7.72
C ILE A 402 -11.45 14.21 7.88
N HIS A 403 -10.57 13.36 7.40
CA HIS A 403 -9.13 13.53 7.51
C HIS A 403 -8.48 13.51 6.13
N GLY A 404 -7.29 14.11 6.07
CA GLY A 404 -6.53 14.15 4.84
C GLY A 404 -5.09 14.60 5.07
N PHE A 405 -4.40 14.87 3.99
CA PHE A 405 -3.04 15.35 4.01
C PHE A 405 -2.90 16.54 3.06
N LEU A 406 -2.32 17.61 3.58
CA LEU A 406 -2.03 18.82 2.83
C LEU A 406 -0.53 18.93 2.57
N THR A 407 -0.16 19.12 1.31
CA THR A 407 1.21 19.42 0.91
C THR A 407 1.22 20.78 0.22
N ARG A 408 1.97 21.74 0.77
CA ARG A 408 2.04 23.11 0.24
C ARG A 408 3.31 23.31 -0.58
N PRO A 409 3.33 24.23 -1.56
CA PRO A 409 4.54 24.52 -2.31
C PRO A 409 5.65 25.08 -1.41
N ALA A 410 6.90 24.86 -1.84
CA ALA A 410 8.06 25.39 -1.14
C ALA A 410 7.99 26.93 -1.09
N GLY A 411 8.38 27.52 0.06
CA GLY A 411 8.37 28.97 0.23
C GLY A 411 7.00 29.59 0.45
N TRP A 412 5.94 28.78 0.66
CA TRP A 412 4.62 29.30 0.98
C TRP A 412 4.63 30.15 2.27
N GLU A 413 4.17 31.40 2.18
CA GLU A 413 4.18 32.38 3.27
C GLU A 413 2.75 32.77 3.75
N GLY A 414 1.72 32.03 3.33
CA GLY A 414 0.32 32.24 3.74
C GLY A 414 -0.59 32.82 2.66
N GLU A 415 -0.08 33.02 1.45
CA GLU A 415 -0.87 33.42 0.29
C GLU A 415 -1.76 32.27 -0.21
N LYS A 416 -2.86 32.63 -0.88
CA LYS A 416 -3.71 31.64 -1.55
C LYS A 416 -3.00 31.11 -2.80
N VAL A 417 -2.92 29.79 -2.91
CA VAL A 417 -2.23 29.10 -4.01
C VAL A 417 -3.21 28.27 -4.84
N PRO A 418 -2.87 27.91 -6.08
CA PRO A 418 -3.66 26.95 -6.84
C PRO A 418 -3.65 25.60 -6.12
N LEU A 419 -4.80 24.93 -6.10
CA LEU A 419 -5.02 23.69 -5.38
C LEU A 419 -5.35 22.54 -6.34
N ILE A 420 -4.73 21.39 -6.11
CA ILE A 420 -5.08 20.10 -6.73
C ILE A 420 -5.66 19.21 -5.64
N LEU A 421 -6.95 18.85 -5.75
CA LEU A 421 -7.54 17.79 -4.97
C LEU A 421 -7.05 16.46 -5.55
N ASN A 422 -6.34 15.64 -4.76
CA ASN A 422 -5.89 14.31 -5.16
C ASN A 422 -6.73 13.26 -4.45
N ILE A 423 -7.57 12.54 -5.19
CA ILE A 423 -8.53 11.59 -4.64
C ILE A 423 -8.06 10.18 -4.89
N HIS A 424 -7.81 9.45 -3.81
CA HIS A 424 -7.34 8.07 -3.89
C HIS A 424 -8.36 7.10 -4.48
N GLY A 425 -7.87 6.00 -5.03
CA GLY A 425 -8.68 4.89 -5.55
C GLY A 425 -9.20 3.97 -4.46
N GLY A 426 -9.74 2.86 -4.85
CA GLY A 426 -10.31 1.83 -3.98
C GLY A 426 -11.79 1.61 -4.26
N PRO A 427 -12.75 2.23 -3.56
CA PRO A 427 -12.60 3.21 -2.48
C PRO A 427 -12.50 2.61 -1.07
N PHE A 428 -13.11 1.42 -0.85
CA PHE A 428 -13.37 0.88 0.49
C PHE A 428 -12.13 0.24 1.10
N GLY A 429 -11.83 0.64 2.35
CA GLY A 429 -10.68 0.13 3.11
C GLY A 429 -9.31 0.61 2.61
N ILE A 430 -9.27 1.43 1.55
CA ILE A 430 -8.06 2.10 1.08
C ILE A 430 -7.97 3.47 1.75
N THR A 431 -6.75 3.94 2.01
CA THR A 431 -6.51 5.24 2.65
C THR A 431 -5.17 5.80 2.20
N ASP A 432 -5.08 7.12 2.12
CA ASP A 432 -3.80 7.81 2.04
C ASP A 432 -3.14 7.82 3.42
N PHE A 433 -1.82 7.68 3.45
CA PHE A 433 -1.01 7.74 4.65
C PHE A 433 -0.01 8.89 4.58
N TRP A 434 0.38 9.37 5.76
CA TRP A 434 1.48 10.30 5.87
C TRP A 434 2.79 9.65 5.38
N GLY A 435 3.56 10.42 4.63
CA GLY A 435 4.86 9.99 4.11
C GLY A 435 5.16 10.59 2.75
N TYR A 436 6.26 10.16 2.14
CA TYR A 436 6.60 10.59 0.78
C TYR A 436 5.54 10.14 -0.23
N ASN A 437 4.98 11.11 -0.93
CA ASN A 437 4.06 10.90 -2.06
C ASN A 437 4.62 11.66 -3.27
N SER A 438 4.98 10.92 -4.34
CA SER A 438 5.63 11.48 -5.52
C SER A 438 4.78 12.53 -6.24
N GLU A 439 3.46 12.33 -6.30
CA GLU A 439 2.52 13.26 -6.95
C GLU A 439 2.42 14.57 -6.16
N ALA A 440 2.17 14.47 -4.84
CA ALA A 440 2.06 15.64 -3.97
C ALA A 440 3.38 16.45 -3.94
N GLN A 441 4.52 15.76 -3.89
CA GLN A 441 5.84 16.41 -3.93
C GLN A 441 6.11 17.07 -5.30
N PHE A 442 5.77 16.40 -6.39
CA PHE A 442 5.90 16.93 -7.74
C PHE A 442 5.05 18.18 -7.96
N PHE A 443 3.78 18.15 -7.55
CA PHE A 443 2.91 19.32 -7.68
C PHE A 443 3.35 20.47 -6.78
N ALA A 444 3.75 20.18 -5.54
CA ALA A 444 4.28 21.19 -4.63
C ALA A 444 5.58 21.84 -5.15
N HIS A 445 6.49 21.05 -5.74
CA HIS A 445 7.68 21.54 -6.41
C HIS A 445 7.37 22.49 -7.58
N ASN A 446 6.22 22.31 -8.22
CA ASN A 446 5.73 23.14 -9.34
C ASN A 446 4.74 24.24 -8.91
N GLY A 447 4.62 24.55 -7.61
CA GLY A 447 3.87 25.71 -7.11
C GLY A 447 2.40 25.45 -6.81
N TYR A 448 1.95 24.19 -6.73
CA TYR A 448 0.58 23.83 -6.39
C TYR A 448 0.49 23.28 -4.97
N ALA A 449 -0.55 23.64 -4.23
CA ALA A 449 -0.92 22.85 -3.07
C ALA A 449 -1.63 21.57 -3.51
N THR A 450 -1.45 20.47 -2.76
CA THR A 450 -2.16 19.21 -2.98
C THR A 450 -2.89 18.83 -1.70
N LEU A 451 -4.19 18.55 -1.79
CA LEU A 451 -5.00 18.05 -0.70
C LEU A 451 -5.49 16.63 -1.03
N SER A 452 -4.96 15.64 -0.32
CA SER A 452 -5.42 14.25 -0.36
C SER A 452 -6.49 14.05 0.72
N VAL A 453 -7.63 13.46 0.36
CA VAL A 453 -8.79 13.35 1.26
C VAL A 453 -9.12 11.89 1.51
N ASN A 454 -9.11 11.48 2.77
CA ASN A 454 -9.64 10.19 3.24
C ASN A 454 -11.14 10.35 3.53
N TYR A 455 -11.94 10.33 2.45
CA TYR A 455 -13.40 10.44 2.50
C TYR A 455 -14.03 9.24 3.21
N ARG A 456 -15.30 9.36 3.67
CA ARG A 456 -16.00 8.19 4.25
C ARG A 456 -15.95 6.99 3.30
N GLY A 457 -15.72 5.81 3.83
CA GLY A 457 -15.42 4.62 3.04
C GLY A 457 -13.94 4.26 3.03
N SER A 458 -13.05 5.21 3.31
CA SER A 458 -11.61 4.95 3.46
C SER A 458 -11.32 4.02 4.66
N GLY A 459 -10.15 3.39 4.67
CA GLY A 459 -9.66 2.56 5.77
C GLY A 459 -9.05 3.35 6.92
N ASN A 460 -8.40 2.62 7.83
CA ASN A 460 -7.62 3.12 8.97
C ASN A 460 -8.44 3.82 10.08
N ARG A 461 -9.79 3.74 10.07
CA ARG A 461 -10.66 4.38 11.07
C ARG A 461 -11.81 3.50 11.50
N GLY A 462 -11.57 2.20 11.53
CA GLY A 462 -12.56 1.20 11.87
C GLY A 462 -13.56 0.90 10.75
N GLN A 463 -14.22 -0.23 10.90
CA GLN A 463 -15.16 -0.72 9.90
C GLN A 463 -16.37 0.20 9.70
N ASP A 464 -16.80 0.94 10.74
CA ASP A 464 -17.98 1.80 10.63
C ASP A 464 -17.70 3.03 9.76
N PHE A 465 -16.48 3.58 9.81
CA PHE A 465 -16.10 4.64 8.88
C PHE A 465 -16.09 4.15 7.43
N GLN A 466 -15.60 2.93 7.20
CA GLN A 466 -15.66 2.30 5.89
C GLN A 466 -17.11 2.08 5.42
N ARG A 467 -17.99 1.57 6.29
CA ARG A 467 -19.40 1.31 5.97
C ARG A 467 -20.22 2.56 5.68
N LYS A 468 -19.85 3.71 6.28
CA LYS A 468 -20.48 5.00 5.95
C LYS A 468 -20.34 5.40 4.49
N GLY A 469 -19.39 4.81 3.76
CA GLY A 469 -19.23 4.97 2.32
C GLY A 469 -20.07 4.03 1.46
N TYR A 470 -20.67 2.97 2.04
CA TYR A 470 -21.42 1.99 1.26
C TYR A 470 -22.66 2.61 0.63
N ARG A 471 -22.84 2.38 -0.69
CA ARG A 471 -23.88 2.94 -1.54
C ARG A 471 -23.85 4.47 -1.67
N GLU A 472 -22.73 5.11 -1.29
CA GLU A 472 -22.56 6.56 -1.32
C GLU A 472 -21.65 7.04 -2.47
N TRP A 473 -21.44 6.21 -3.49
CA TRP A 473 -20.76 6.64 -4.71
C TRP A 473 -21.50 7.81 -5.36
N GLY A 474 -20.84 8.99 -5.50
CA GLY A 474 -21.45 10.23 -5.97
C GLY A 474 -22.42 10.90 -4.97
N GLY A 475 -22.73 10.23 -3.86
CA GLY A 475 -23.49 10.74 -2.73
C GLY A 475 -22.59 11.44 -1.71
N LYS A 476 -22.66 11.00 -0.45
CA LYS A 476 -21.92 11.59 0.67
C LYS A 476 -20.41 11.46 0.55
N MET A 477 -19.88 10.39 -0.08
CA MET A 477 -18.45 10.28 -0.39
C MET A 477 -17.97 11.44 -1.26
N GLN A 478 -18.79 11.88 -2.23
CA GLN A 478 -18.47 13.04 -3.04
C GLN A 478 -18.70 14.36 -2.31
N ASP A 479 -19.66 14.40 -1.37
CA ASP A 479 -19.86 15.55 -0.49
C ASP A 479 -18.62 15.80 0.38
N ASP A 480 -17.99 14.75 0.92
CA ASP A 480 -16.73 14.86 1.70
C ASP A 480 -15.61 15.50 0.87
N VAL A 481 -15.47 15.16 -0.41
CA VAL A 481 -14.49 15.75 -1.32
C VAL A 481 -14.80 17.23 -1.59
N THR A 482 -16.07 17.56 -1.79
CA THR A 482 -16.53 18.95 -1.94
C THR A 482 -16.24 19.77 -0.67
N ASP A 483 -16.57 19.21 0.51
CA ASP A 483 -16.37 19.86 1.80
C ASP A 483 -14.89 20.08 2.10
N ALA A 484 -14.01 19.15 1.73
CA ALA A 484 -12.55 19.33 1.80
C ALA A 484 -12.08 20.52 0.95
N THR A 485 -12.65 20.68 -0.26
CA THR A 485 -12.32 21.79 -1.14
C THR A 485 -12.77 23.12 -0.53
N LEU A 486 -14.00 23.16 -0.01
CA LEU A 486 -14.55 24.37 0.63
C LEU A 486 -13.78 24.72 1.91
N TRP A 487 -13.40 23.71 2.70
CA TRP A 487 -12.53 23.91 3.85
C TRP A 487 -11.18 24.53 3.47
N ALA A 488 -10.53 24.07 2.40
CA ALA A 488 -9.25 24.64 1.95
C ALA A 488 -9.40 26.10 1.49
N ILE A 489 -10.53 26.46 0.90
CA ILE A 489 -10.87 27.86 0.54
C ILE A 489 -11.08 28.71 1.79
N GLU A 490 -11.86 28.21 2.76
CA GLU A 490 -12.16 28.90 4.03
C GLU A 490 -10.92 29.13 4.88
N GLN A 491 -10.01 28.14 4.93
CA GLN A 491 -8.71 28.27 5.61
C GLN A 491 -7.75 29.24 4.90
N GLY A 492 -8.13 29.81 3.75
CA GLY A 492 -7.30 30.73 2.99
C GLY A 492 -6.12 30.07 2.27
N ILE A 493 -6.12 28.74 2.16
CA ILE A 493 -5.09 27.95 1.47
C ILE A 493 -5.31 28.02 -0.05
N ALA A 494 -6.52 27.68 -0.48
CA ALA A 494 -6.85 27.61 -1.90
C ALA A 494 -7.37 28.95 -2.44
N ASP A 495 -6.89 29.31 -3.64
CA ASP A 495 -7.54 30.34 -4.44
C ASP A 495 -8.80 29.74 -5.11
N PRO A 496 -10.01 30.22 -4.79
CA PRO A 496 -11.25 29.63 -5.30
C PRO A 496 -11.38 29.64 -6.82
N ASP A 497 -10.62 30.51 -7.51
CA ASP A 497 -10.60 30.57 -8.96
C ASP A 497 -9.55 29.65 -9.60
N ARG A 498 -8.75 28.95 -8.78
CA ARG A 498 -7.63 28.12 -9.26
C ARG A 498 -7.61 26.74 -8.58
N ILE A 499 -8.69 25.96 -8.78
CA ILE A 499 -8.84 24.63 -8.20
C ILE A 499 -9.11 23.60 -9.30
N CYS A 500 -8.32 22.53 -9.31
CA CYS A 500 -8.57 21.33 -10.13
C CYS A 500 -8.71 20.09 -9.25
N ILE A 501 -9.38 19.07 -9.79
CA ILE A 501 -9.55 17.78 -9.14
C ILE A 501 -8.90 16.69 -9.99
N TYR A 502 -8.22 15.75 -9.34
CA TYR A 502 -7.50 14.65 -9.97
C TYR A 502 -7.67 13.38 -9.15
N GLY A 503 -7.65 12.23 -9.82
CA GLY A 503 -7.58 10.95 -9.14
C GLY A 503 -7.52 9.78 -10.09
N GLY A 504 -7.06 8.63 -9.55
CA GLY A 504 -6.96 7.36 -10.26
C GLY A 504 -8.03 6.36 -9.84
N SER A 505 -8.49 5.49 -10.75
CA SER A 505 -9.44 4.42 -10.45
C SER A 505 -10.78 4.97 -9.92
N TYR A 506 -11.18 4.62 -8.69
CA TYR A 506 -12.30 5.29 -8.03
C TYR A 506 -12.08 6.81 -7.96
N GLY A 507 -10.84 7.28 -7.71
CA GLY A 507 -10.51 8.71 -7.73
C GLY A 507 -10.79 9.37 -9.09
N GLY A 508 -10.57 8.65 -10.20
CA GLY A 508 -10.97 9.10 -11.54
C GLY A 508 -12.48 9.20 -11.69
N TYR A 509 -13.24 8.28 -11.11
CA TYR A 509 -14.69 8.40 -11.00
C TYR A 509 -15.08 9.63 -10.16
N ALA A 510 -14.48 9.80 -8.97
CA ALA A 510 -14.75 10.91 -8.07
C ALA A 510 -14.42 12.27 -8.71
N THR A 511 -13.36 12.33 -9.54
CA THR A 511 -13.04 13.51 -10.36
C THR A 511 -14.19 13.89 -11.28
N LEU A 512 -14.68 12.95 -12.09
CA LEU A 512 -15.77 13.22 -13.02
C LEU A 512 -17.11 13.46 -12.29
N SER A 513 -17.36 12.75 -11.18
CA SER A 513 -18.52 13.00 -10.32
C SER A 513 -18.46 14.41 -9.71
N GLY A 514 -17.27 14.86 -9.29
CA GLY A 514 -17.06 16.20 -8.72
C GLY A 514 -17.38 17.32 -9.70
N VAL A 515 -16.84 17.25 -10.92
CA VAL A 515 -17.12 18.29 -11.95
C VAL A 515 -18.55 18.25 -12.48
N VAL A 516 -19.25 17.11 -12.37
CA VAL A 516 -20.69 16.99 -12.67
C VAL A 516 -21.54 17.58 -11.54
N LYS A 517 -21.20 17.29 -10.29
CA LYS A 517 -21.98 17.67 -9.11
C LYS A 517 -21.79 19.14 -8.76
N GLU A 518 -20.55 19.63 -8.88
CA GLU A 518 -20.12 20.99 -8.54
C GLU A 518 -19.53 21.71 -9.77
N PRO A 519 -20.35 22.03 -10.77
CA PRO A 519 -19.86 22.51 -12.07
C PRO A 519 -19.15 23.88 -12.02
N ASP A 520 -19.34 24.65 -10.94
CA ASP A 520 -18.73 25.96 -10.77
C ASP A 520 -17.51 25.96 -9.85
N LEU A 521 -17.26 24.85 -9.15
CA LEU A 521 -16.20 24.77 -8.14
C LEU A 521 -14.82 24.49 -8.75
N TYR A 522 -14.76 23.56 -9.70
CA TYR A 522 -13.51 23.12 -10.31
C TYR A 522 -13.31 23.72 -11.69
N LYS A 523 -12.10 24.26 -11.95
CA LYS A 523 -11.75 24.79 -13.29
C LYS A 523 -11.35 23.65 -14.23
N CYS A 524 -10.74 22.59 -13.70
CA CYS A 524 -10.38 21.41 -14.48
C CYS A 524 -10.44 20.11 -13.68
N GLY A 525 -10.51 18.98 -14.40
CA GLY A 525 -10.49 17.64 -13.85
C GLY A 525 -9.64 16.68 -14.67
N VAL A 526 -8.78 15.90 -14.01
CA VAL A 526 -7.99 14.84 -14.65
C VAL A 526 -8.48 13.48 -14.18
N GLY A 527 -9.16 12.75 -15.06
CA GLY A 527 -9.64 11.39 -14.77
C GLY A 527 -8.64 10.33 -15.26
N TYR A 528 -8.01 9.63 -14.34
CA TYR A 528 -7.01 8.60 -14.62
C TYR A 528 -7.56 7.22 -14.35
N VAL A 529 -7.62 6.36 -15.36
CA VAL A 529 -8.10 4.95 -15.32
C VAL A 529 -9.42 4.78 -14.54
N GLY A 530 -10.37 5.70 -14.73
CA GLY A 530 -11.57 5.85 -13.88
C GLY A 530 -12.77 5.02 -14.32
N VAL A 531 -13.64 4.71 -13.35
CA VAL A 531 -14.93 4.02 -13.56
C VAL A 531 -16.01 5.05 -13.90
N TYR A 532 -16.16 5.43 -15.17
CA TYR A 532 -17.05 6.52 -15.57
C TYR A 532 -18.50 6.11 -15.82
N ASP A 533 -18.77 4.81 -16.03
CA ASP A 533 -20.12 4.25 -16.23
C ASP A 533 -20.41 3.20 -15.15
N LEU A 534 -21.07 3.63 -14.05
CA LEU A 534 -21.47 2.74 -12.97
C LEU A 534 -22.55 1.74 -13.41
N THR A 535 -23.34 2.08 -14.43
CA THR A 535 -24.38 1.15 -14.92
C THR A 535 -23.75 -0.04 -15.64
N TRP A 536 -22.65 0.19 -16.36
CA TRP A 536 -21.87 -0.85 -16.99
C TRP A 536 -21.06 -1.65 -15.96
N PHE A 537 -20.41 -0.98 -15.03
CA PHE A 537 -19.72 -1.62 -13.92
C PHE A 537 -20.64 -2.56 -13.14
N ARG A 538 -21.85 -2.12 -12.77
CA ARG A 538 -22.85 -2.95 -12.05
C ARG A 538 -23.32 -4.16 -12.84
N LYS A 539 -23.38 -4.08 -14.17
CA LYS A 539 -23.75 -5.21 -15.06
C LYS A 539 -22.61 -6.20 -15.26
N GLY A 540 -21.39 -5.87 -14.86
CA GLY A 540 -20.18 -6.61 -15.16
C GLY A 540 -19.53 -6.12 -16.47
N ASP A 541 -18.55 -5.26 -16.34
CA ASP A 541 -17.87 -4.54 -17.42
C ASP A 541 -16.75 -5.35 -18.10
N GLY A 542 -16.55 -6.59 -17.66
CA GLY A 542 -15.50 -7.45 -18.16
C GLY A 542 -14.14 -7.24 -17.48
N SER A 543 -14.08 -6.46 -16.38
CA SER A 543 -12.91 -6.34 -15.51
C SER A 543 -12.52 -7.70 -14.88
N ASP A 544 -11.33 -7.80 -14.36
CA ASP A 544 -10.87 -8.96 -13.59
C ASP A 544 -11.74 -9.19 -12.35
N PHE A 545 -12.27 -8.12 -11.78
CA PHE A 545 -13.22 -8.14 -10.68
C PHE A 545 -14.59 -8.75 -11.07
N SER A 546 -15.08 -8.44 -12.27
CA SER A 546 -16.38 -8.96 -12.79
C SER A 546 -16.24 -10.27 -13.56
N ARG A 547 -15.05 -10.64 -14.02
CA ARG A 547 -14.78 -11.89 -14.76
C ARG A 547 -14.78 -13.08 -13.83
N ASN A 548 -15.91 -13.75 -13.77
CA ASN A 548 -16.12 -14.89 -12.91
C ASN A 548 -15.58 -16.19 -13.48
N ARG A 549 -14.66 -16.82 -12.75
CA ARG A 549 -14.19 -18.19 -13.04
C ARG A 549 -14.87 -19.26 -12.20
N GLY A 550 -15.91 -18.93 -11.43
CA GLY A 550 -16.66 -19.88 -10.61
C GLY A 550 -17.87 -19.28 -9.89
N ARG A 551 -18.73 -20.13 -9.36
CA ARG A 551 -19.97 -19.75 -8.65
C ARG A 551 -19.68 -18.85 -7.45
N SER A 552 -18.72 -19.21 -6.62
CA SER A 552 -18.34 -18.45 -5.42
C SER A 552 -17.84 -17.03 -5.74
N SER A 553 -17.05 -16.85 -6.83
CA SER A 553 -16.59 -15.54 -7.27
C SER A 553 -17.74 -14.65 -7.73
N ARG A 554 -18.74 -15.24 -8.41
CA ARG A 554 -19.93 -14.50 -8.84
C ARG A 554 -20.80 -14.07 -7.67
N GLU A 555 -21.01 -14.95 -6.70
CA GLU A 555 -21.74 -14.62 -5.48
C GLU A 555 -21.05 -13.51 -4.69
N ASN A 556 -19.71 -13.53 -4.59
CA ASN A 556 -18.94 -12.49 -3.94
C ASN A 556 -19.03 -11.14 -4.69
N PHE A 557 -18.97 -11.16 -6.03
CA PHE A 557 -19.15 -9.96 -6.84
C PHE A 557 -20.54 -9.35 -6.61
N GLU A 558 -21.61 -10.15 -6.71
CA GLU A 558 -22.97 -9.66 -6.50
C GLU A 558 -23.20 -9.16 -5.07
N ARG A 559 -22.61 -9.84 -4.07
CA ARG A 559 -22.67 -9.41 -2.68
C ARG A 559 -22.01 -8.05 -2.49
N PHE A 560 -20.78 -7.87 -3.03
CA PHE A 560 -20.08 -6.60 -3.00
C PHE A 560 -20.88 -5.50 -3.70
N MET A 561 -21.30 -5.73 -4.94
CA MET A 561 -22.02 -4.74 -5.72
C MET A 561 -23.32 -4.31 -5.05
N SER A 562 -24.10 -5.26 -4.51
CA SER A 562 -25.37 -4.97 -3.85
C SER A 562 -25.18 -4.28 -2.50
N SER A 563 -24.14 -4.65 -1.73
CA SER A 563 -23.90 -4.07 -0.40
C SER A 563 -23.22 -2.70 -0.48
N ALA A 564 -22.26 -2.53 -1.38
CA ALA A 564 -21.33 -1.39 -1.31
C ALA A 564 -21.50 -0.39 -2.47
N VAL A 565 -22.02 -0.80 -3.64
CA VAL A 565 -22.14 0.10 -4.80
C VAL A 565 -23.61 0.46 -5.09
N GLY A 566 -24.47 -0.53 -5.27
CA GLY A 566 -25.89 -0.32 -5.54
C GLY A 566 -26.60 -1.60 -5.98
N GLU A 567 -27.91 -1.65 -5.75
CA GLU A 567 -28.71 -2.87 -5.94
C GLU A 567 -28.91 -3.24 -7.42
N SER A 568 -29.01 -2.23 -8.29
CA SER A 568 -29.27 -2.43 -9.72
C SER A 568 -28.56 -1.36 -10.56
N PRO A 569 -28.41 -1.58 -11.88
CA PRO A 569 -27.91 -0.57 -12.79
C PRO A 569 -28.72 0.75 -12.75
N GLU A 570 -30.04 0.65 -12.53
CA GLU A 570 -30.94 1.78 -12.45
C GLU A 570 -30.66 2.62 -11.18
N SER A 571 -30.33 1.96 -10.05
CA SER A 571 -30.04 2.64 -8.77
C SER A 571 -28.74 3.45 -8.82
N VAL A 572 -27.76 3.06 -9.62
CA VAL A 572 -26.45 3.74 -9.74
C VAL A 572 -26.40 4.75 -10.89
N LYS A 573 -27.39 4.74 -11.79
CA LYS A 573 -27.43 5.63 -12.95
C LYS A 573 -27.38 7.12 -12.59
N PRO A 574 -28.10 7.62 -11.56
CA PRO A 574 -28.05 9.03 -11.17
C PRO A 574 -26.66 9.51 -10.77
N ASN A 575 -25.79 8.61 -10.30
CA ASN A 575 -24.44 8.90 -9.85
C ASN A 575 -23.36 8.44 -10.85
N SER A 576 -23.76 8.11 -12.07
CA SER A 576 -22.84 7.67 -13.13
C SER A 576 -22.48 8.88 -14.04
N PRO A 577 -21.24 9.40 -13.99
CA PRO A 577 -20.85 10.65 -14.64
C PRO A 577 -21.17 10.69 -16.14
N VAL A 578 -21.01 9.56 -16.85
CA VAL A 578 -21.26 9.45 -18.29
C VAL A 578 -22.68 9.86 -18.70
N HIS A 579 -23.65 9.77 -17.76
CA HIS A 579 -25.05 10.15 -18.04
C HIS A 579 -25.37 11.63 -17.74
N HIS A 580 -24.36 12.43 -17.30
CA HIS A 580 -24.55 13.80 -16.85
C HIS A 580 -23.46 14.74 -17.37
N VAL A 581 -22.82 14.38 -18.49
CA VAL A 581 -21.72 15.16 -19.10
C VAL A 581 -22.17 16.56 -19.51
N ASP A 582 -23.47 16.77 -19.76
CA ASP A 582 -24.09 18.07 -20.08
C ASP A 582 -23.97 19.11 -18.95
N ARG A 583 -23.67 18.68 -17.71
CA ARG A 583 -23.44 19.56 -16.56
C ARG A 583 -22.00 20.05 -16.43
N ILE A 584 -21.06 19.41 -17.11
CA ILE A 584 -19.63 19.67 -16.94
C ILE A 584 -19.25 21.01 -17.57
N LYS A 585 -18.82 21.98 -16.76
CA LYS A 585 -18.20 23.23 -17.20
C LYS A 585 -16.68 23.15 -17.23
N ALA A 586 -16.08 22.38 -16.28
CA ALA A 586 -14.65 22.21 -16.13
C ALA A 586 -13.98 21.68 -17.41
N GLU A 587 -12.73 22.04 -17.62
CA GLU A 587 -11.90 21.43 -18.64
C GLU A 587 -11.48 20.02 -18.23
N LEU A 588 -11.37 19.09 -19.17
CA LEU A 588 -11.14 17.68 -18.88
C LEU A 588 -9.86 17.15 -19.55
N PHE A 589 -9.13 16.33 -18.80
CA PHE A 589 -8.07 15.49 -19.33
C PHE A 589 -8.32 14.04 -18.92
N ILE A 590 -8.53 13.16 -19.89
CA ILE A 590 -8.86 11.75 -19.67
C ILE A 590 -7.68 10.89 -20.06
N VAL A 591 -7.21 10.09 -19.10
CA VAL A 591 -6.01 9.24 -19.24
C VAL A 591 -6.35 7.79 -18.92
N HIS A 592 -5.91 6.83 -19.78
CA HIS A 592 -6.15 5.42 -19.53
C HIS A 592 -5.07 4.52 -20.13
N GLY A 593 -4.85 3.35 -19.52
CA GLY A 593 -4.07 2.27 -20.08
C GLY A 593 -4.95 1.34 -20.92
N ALA A 594 -4.59 1.07 -22.18
CA ALA A 594 -5.41 0.21 -23.05
C ALA A 594 -5.42 -1.26 -22.62
N ALA A 595 -4.40 -1.71 -21.88
CA ALA A 595 -4.31 -3.06 -21.32
C ALA A 595 -4.88 -3.18 -19.90
N ASP A 596 -5.63 -2.20 -19.41
CA ASP A 596 -6.24 -2.20 -18.08
C ASP A 596 -7.30 -3.31 -17.97
N VAL A 597 -7.03 -4.28 -17.11
CA VAL A 597 -7.93 -5.41 -16.84
C VAL A 597 -8.80 -5.16 -15.60
N ARG A 598 -8.45 -4.16 -14.76
CA ARG A 598 -9.18 -3.82 -13.55
C ARG A 598 -10.34 -2.86 -13.83
N VAL A 599 -10.04 -1.77 -14.54
CA VAL A 599 -11.03 -0.86 -15.10
C VAL A 599 -10.84 -0.84 -16.61
N PRO A 600 -11.61 -1.63 -17.36
CA PRO A 600 -11.43 -1.71 -18.81
C PRO A 600 -11.51 -0.34 -19.49
N VAL A 601 -10.60 -0.10 -20.45
CA VAL A 601 -10.52 1.17 -21.21
C VAL A 601 -11.85 1.58 -21.86
N GLY A 602 -12.78 0.65 -21.99
CA GLY A 602 -14.15 0.92 -22.43
C GLY A 602 -14.88 1.96 -21.59
N HIS A 603 -14.51 2.15 -20.30
CA HIS A 603 -15.05 3.25 -19.49
C HIS A 603 -14.64 4.61 -20.05
N ALA A 604 -13.36 4.78 -20.43
CA ALA A 604 -12.90 6.02 -21.05
C ALA A 604 -13.53 6.24 -22.43
N TYR A 605 -13.69 5.21 -23.26
CA TYR A 605 -14.36 5.33 -24.57
C TYR A 605 -15.83 5.72 -24.45
N ARG A 606 -16.57 5.16 -23.48
CA ARG A 606 -17.97 5.54 -23.22
C ARG A 606 -18.09 7.00 -22.77
N LEU A 607 -17.18 7.46 -21.93
CA LEU A 607 -17.13 8.86 -21.51
C LEU A 607 -16.83 9.77 -22.71
N ARG A 608 -15.83 9.40 -23.53
CA ARG A 608 -15.49 10.12 -24.77
C ARG A 608 -16.70 10.24 -25.69
N ASP A 609 -17.37 9.13 -25.99
CA ASP A 609 -18.52 9.12 -26.91
C ASP A 609 -19.65 10.02 -26.40
N ALA A 610 -19.88 10.08 -25.08
CA ALA A 610 -20.87 10.97 -24.46
C ALA A 610 -20.46 12.47 -24.53
N LEU A 611 -19.16 12.78 -24.37
CA LEU A 611 -18.64 14.14 -24.51
C LEU A 611 -18.69 14.60 -25.98
N ASP A 612 -18.35 13.74 -26.94
CA ASP A 612 -18.43 14.00 -28.38
C ASP A 612 -19.86 14.27 -28.82
N GLU A 613 -20.86 13.56 -28.29
CA GLU A 613 -22.28 13.74 -28.60
C GLU A 613 -22.78 15.15 -28.26
N ILE A 614 -22.24 15.76 -27.19
CA ILE A 614 -22.61 17.12 -26.78
C ILE A 614 -21.63 18.20 -27.27
N GLY A 615 -20.57 17.81 -27.99
CA GLY A 615 -19.53 18.72 -28.49
C GLY A 615 -18.67 19.36 -27.40
N LYS A 616 -18.45 18.68 -26.26
CA LYS A 616 -17.56 19.13 -25.19
C LYS A 616 -16.12 18.74 -25.49
N ASP A 617 -15.22 19.73 -25.53
CA ASP A 617 -13.78 19.51 -25.68
C ASP A 617 -13.15 18.83 -24.47
N TYR A 618 -12.11 18.02 -24.71
CA TYR A 618 -11.32 17.36 -23.68
C TYR A 618 -9.91 17.04 -24.21
N GLU A 619 -8.93 16.93 -23.32
CA GLU A 619 -7.63 16.34 -23.61
C GLU A 619 -7.66 14.82 -23.38
N TRP A 620 -6.84 14.08 -24.15
CA TRP A 620 -6.93 12.63 -24.20
C TRP A 620 -5.56 11.94 -24.28
N MET A 621 -5.30 10.95 -23.41
CA MET A 621 -4.09 10.14 -23.46
C MET A 621 -4.41 8.66 -23.22
N ILE A 622 -4.16 7.82 -24.23
CA ILE A 622 -4.20 6.36 -24.09
C ILE A 622 -2.81 5.79 -24.35
N LYS A 623 -2.35 4.90 -23.48
CA LYS A 623 -1.08 4.16 -23.64
C LYS A 623 -1.37 2.67 -23.85
N GLU A 624 -1.04 2.16 -25.05
CA GLU A 624 -1.46 0.84 -25.53
C GLU A 624 -1.03 -0.35 -24.67
N LYS A 625 0.15 -0.28 -24.05
CA LYS A 625 0.73 -1.39 -23.28
C LYS A 625 0.57 -1.22 -21.76
N GLU A 626 0.00 -0.11 -21.32
CA GLU A 626 -0.18 0.19 -19.91
C GLU A 626 -1.48 -0.43 -19.38
N GLY A 627 -1.41 -0.92 -18.13
CA GLY A 627 -2.53 -1.47 -17.40
C GLY A 627 -3.21 -0.46 -16.48
N HIS A 628 -3.62 -0.91 -15.30
CA HIS A 628 -4.23 -0.07 -14.26
C HIS A 628 -3.17 0.81 -13.60
N GLY A 629 -2.97 2.01 -14.13
CA GLY A 629 -1.84 2.87 -13.83
C GLY A 629 -0.60 2.56 -14.70
N PHE A 630 0.19 3.59 -15.01
CA PHE A 630 1.33 3.43 -15.91
C PHE A 630 2.57 2.87 -15.19
N MET A 631 3.11 1.76 -15.71
CA MET A 631 4.33 1.12 -15.19
C MET A 631 5.60 1.66 -15.83
N ASN A 632 5.57 1.94 -17.13
CA ASN A 632 6.74 2.42 -17.84
C ASN A 632 7.06 3.85 -17.42
N VAL A 633 8.30 4.11 -16.99
CA VAL A 633 8.76 5.42 -16.50
C VAL A 633 8.57 6.52 -17.55
N ASP A 634 8.87 6.27 -18.82
CA ASP A 634 8.69 7.27 -19.87
C ASP A 634 7.21 7.65 -20.03
N ASN A 635 6.30 6.68 -19.96
CA ASN A 635 4.86 6.94 -19.97
C ASN A 635 4.38 7.70 -18.74
N ARG A 636 4.97 7.44 -17.57
CA ARG A 636 4.70 8.21 -16.33
C ARG A 636 5.20 9.65 -16.49
N VAL A 637 6.41 9.84 -16.99
CA VAL A 637 6.96 11.18 -17.24
C VAL A 637 6.11 11.94 -18.26
N ASP A 638 5.68 11.30 -19.35
CA ASP A 638 4.75 11.89 -20.32
C ASP A 638 3.44 12.32 -19.66
N LEU A 639 2.85 11.45 -18.83
CA LEU A 639 1.61 11.72 -18.13
C LEU A 639 1.73 12.94 -17.21
N TYR A 640 2.71 12.94 -16.30
CA TYR A 640 2.81 14.03 -15.31
C TYR A 640 3.29 15.34 -15.93
N THR A 641 4.08 15.27 -17.00
CA THR A 641 4.43 16.47 -17.79
C THR A 641 3.20 17.07 -18.48
N ALA A 642 2.36 16.20 -19.08
CA ALA A 642 1.10 16.65 -19.71
C ALA A 642 0.10 17.19 -18.67
N MET A 643 0.00 16.51 -17.50
CA MET A 643 -0.85 17.00 -16.39
C MET A 643 -0.40 18.37 -15.88
N LEU A 644 0.90 18.58 -15.72
CA LEU A 644 1.45 19.85 -15.29
C LEU A 644 1.12 20.96 -16.31
N ALA A 645 1.31 20.71 -17.60
CA ALA A 645 0.95 21.66 -18.66
C ALA A 645 -0.56 21.95 -18.69
N PHE A 646 -1.39 20.94 -18.44
CA PHE A 646 -2.83 21.09 -18.35
C PHE A 646 -3.24 21.96 -17.15
N PHE A 647 -2.68 21.70 -15.96
CA PHE A 647 -2.94 22.54 -14.79
C PHE A 647 -2.43 23.97 -14.97
N ASP A 648 -1.22 24.16 -15.51
CA ASP A 648 -0.69 25.49 -15.82
C ASP A 648 -1.62 26.31 -16.73
N LYS A 649 -2.18 25.66 -17.74
CA LYS A 649 -3.09 26.29 -18.69
C LYS A 649 -4.40 26.76 -18.03
N HIS A 650 -4.93 26.03 -17.06
CA HIS A 650 -6.28 26.27 -16.53
C HIS A 650 -6.30 26.94 -15.15
N ILE A 651 -5.29 26.75 -14.32
CA ILE A 651 -5.23 27.35 -12.98
C ILE A 651 -3.92 28.10 -12.69
N GLY A 652 -2.96 28.07 -13.63
CA GLY A 652 -1.67 28.75 -13.49
C GLY A 652 -0.83 28.25 -12.32
N ARG A 653 0.44 28.62 -12.28
CA ARG A 653 1.34 28.29 -11.16
C ARG A 653 1.24 29.30 -10.04
N GLY A 654 1.52 28.88 -8.80
CA GLY A 654 1.44 29.72 -7.60
C GLY A 654 2.58 30.71 -7.43
N THR A 655 3.72 30.53 -8.11
CA THR A 655 4.91 31.37 -8.03
C THR A 655 5.49 31.62 -9.42
N ASP A 656 6.22 32.74 -9.61
CA ASP A 656 6.77 33.25 -10.89
C ASP A 656 7.81 32.31 -11.56
N VAL A 657 7.50 31.02 -11.69
CA VAL A 657 8.34 30.02 -12.37
C VAL A 657 8.25 30.12 -13.91
N VAL A 658 7.59 31.15 -14.43
CA VAL A 658 7.21 31.27 -15.85
C VAL A 658 8.40 31.46 -16.81
N ASP A 659 9.57 31.93 -16.36
CA ASP A 659 10.60 32.41 -17.31
C ASP A 659 11.62 31.38 -17.81
N THR A 660 11.54 30.11 -17.45
CA THR A 660 12.61 29.14 -17.81
C THR A 660 12.23 28.00 -18.75
N LEU A 661 10.94 27.77 -19.01
CA LEU A 661 10.54 26.74 -20.00
C LEU A 661 10.64 27.22 -21.44
N GLU A 662 10.45 28.54 -21.70
CA GLU A 662 10.64 29.11 -23.04
C GLU A 662 12.12 29.18 -23.45
N ALA A 663 13.03 29.32 -22.50
CA ALA A 663 14.48 29.36 -22.79
C ALA A 663 15.05 27.98 -23.18
N ALA A 664 14.47 26.88 -22.68
CA ALA A 664 14.93 25.51 -22.99
C ALA A 664 14.39 24.98 -24.33
N SER A 665 13.27 25.52 -24.83
CA SER A 665 12.68 25.12 -26.12
C SER A 665 13.28 25.86 -27.33
N GLN A 666 14.03 26.94 -27.09
CA GLN A 666 14.69 27.73 -28.14
C GLN A 666 16.18 27.38 -28.35
N GLY A 667 16.69 26.39 -27.59
CA GLY A 667 18.11 25.96 -27.60
C GLY A 667 18.37 24.56 -28.18
N GLN A 668 17.46 23.99 -28.97
CA GLN A 668 17.76 22.74 -29.72
C GLN A 668 17.59 22.98 -31.21
#